data_b74ad26f2747c005c062628af7a7dfba
#
_entry.id   b74ad26f2747c005c062628af7a7dfba
#
_cell.length_a   1.000
_cell.length_b   1.000
_cell.length_c   1.000
_cell.angle_alpha   90.00
_cell.angle_beta   90.00
_cell.angle_gamma   90.00
#
_symmetry.space_group_name_H-M   'P 1'
#
loop_
_entity.id
_entity.type
_entity.pdbx_description
1 polymer ?
#
loop_
_entity_poly.entity_id
_entity_poly.type
_entity_poly.pdbx_seq_one_letter_code
_entity_poly.pdbx_strand_id
1 'polypeptide(L)'
;MWLFSRDPVRDFPFELGLPDADPEADPLPDPAAPAPLWRLLRGRRKADGAPVSVFAHSLGPGGDPAATALARAGLKRLRSLRHPNILGYLDSLETEQCLYLVTEAVTPLRRHLRLHPPSGDSGEQEVAWGLQRLLTALAFLGVSGLVHHSLGLDSIFVDPGGEWKLGGLERVAAATEGTPTRPPGDPSRPQDPPELSDPSRGKGDPWAGDMWRLGCLIWEVFNGPLPRPGALRSFGKIPPGLIPPFSELVAADPGARPGPGPLLERLQRPGAFLACALVRTGLFLEHFQVQDPSERRTFLQELPPLLESLPGPFRRHKLLPRLLEALELGSADASALPPLLQVAKVLDPPEYQERIVPVLVRLFSSPERGLRLRLLQLLEEYIEFLPEATVDSQIFPHVAHGFLDSNPAIREQTVKSMVLLAPKLGEGRRGGELPRLLLKVQGGDALGPLRCNATLCLGRLTRRRVLAPALARATRDPFPPARAAAVAAFAATHGCYSPPEVAGRVLPPLCALTVDPHPGVRQQAFRAIRSFLEQLEAAAEAGGAQEGDASSTAPTAGGGTGGLGAAVSWAVTGVTSLTARLMGGEGGTAPHHPPPTQGPPQTPAESPTAPPKEPPPEENPPEEPPLEDADGWDDDWGSLEDMELPQSPPTSSPEEVETPPQPPGPTPTEPPPSAPPPAGGGDEGGWGVGGEWGTEDAWEALPSQH
;
A
#
# COMPACT_ATOMS: atom_id res chain seq x y z
N MET A 1 19.44 -41.55 39.29
CA MET A 1 18.05 -41.45 38.80
C MET A 1 17.58 -40.05 38.49
N TRP A 2 18.38 -39.01 38.65
CA TRP A 2 17.98 -37.60 38.35
C TRP A 2 18.56 -37.03 37.03
N LEU A 3 19.18 -37.84 36.20
CA LEU A 3 19.68 -37.46 34.87
C LEU A 3 18.60 -37.42 33.75
N PHE A 4 17.36 -37.75 34.05
CA PHE A 4 16.23 -37.78 33.11
C PHE A 4 15.01 -36.97 33.58
N SER A 5 15.16 -36.10 34.57
CA SER A 5 14.12 -35.14 34.89
C SER A 5 14.03 -34.13 33.73
N ARG A 6 13.11 -34.35 32.79
CA ARG A 6 12.75 -33.34 31.78
C ARG A 6 12.22 -32.14 32.53
N ASP A 7 12.86 -31.01 32.36
CA ASP A 7 12.33 -29.74 32.85
C ASP A 7 11.18 -29.32 31.90
N PRO A 8 9.92 -29.37 32.38
CA PRO A 8 8.78 -29.07 31.52
C PRO A 8 8.81 -27.65 30.95
N VAL A 9 9.47 -26.69 31.60
CA VAL A 9 9.64 -25.33 31.14
C VAL A 9 10.65 -25.24 29.98
N ARG A 10 11.72 -26.05 30.07
CA ARG A 10 12.74 -26.11 29.01
C ARG A 10 12.22 -26.72 27.72
N ASP A 11 11.39 -27.77 27.82
CA ASP A 11 10.84 -28.49 26.69
C ASP A 11 9.60 -27.76 26.08
N PHE A 12 9.07 -26.75 26.78
CA PHE A 12 7.91 -25.98 26.32
C PHE A 12 8.26 -25.17 25.06
N PRO A 13 7.39 -25.17 24.03
CA PRO A 13 7.69 -24.52 22.74
C PRO A 13 7.71 -22.99 22.78
N PHE A 14 7.43 -22.41 23.95
CA PHE A 14 7.42 -20.96 24.15
C PHE A 14 8.43 -20.56 25.21
N GLU A 15 9.06 -19.40 25.03
CA GLU A 15 9.83 -18.75 26.07
C GLU A 15 8.86 -18.02 27.01
N LEU A 16 8.92 -18.41 28.29
CA LEU A 16 8.17 -17.75 29.34
C LEU A 16 8.96 -16.51 29.73
N GLY A 17 8.60 -15.37 29.17
CA GLY A 17 9.34 -14.12 29.28
C GLY A 17 9.46 -13.62 30.71
N LEU A 18 10.44 -12.73 30.93
CA LEU A 18 10.53 -11.90 32.13
C LEU A 18 9.31 -10.96 32.21
N PRO A 19 8.91 -10.57 33.45
CA PRO A 19 7.92 -9.48 33.61
C PRO A 19 8.36 -8.31 32.77
N ASP A 20 7.42 -7.67 32.07
CA ASP A 20 7.66 -6.44 31.31
C ASP A 20 8.46 -5.48 32.19
N ALA A 21 9.75 -5.35 31.90
CA ALA A 21 10.61 -4.32 32.50
C ALA A 21 10.41 -2.98 31.82
N ASP A 22 9.17 -2.70 31.41
CA ASP A 22 8.81 -1.43 30.79
C ASP A 22 8.75 -0.37 31.91
N PRO A 23 9.54 0.71 31.85
CA PRO A 23 9.47 1.78 32.85
C PRO A 23 8.12 2.49 32.91
N GLU A 24 7.23 2.26 31.94
CA GLU A 24 5.81 2.65 31.92
C GLU A 24 4.88 1.49 32.34
N ALA A 25 5.41 0.47 33.00
CA ALA A 25 4.59 -0.57 33.64
C ALA A 25 3.52 0.11 34.50
N ASP A 26 2.31 -0.47 34.51
CA ASP A 26 1.24 -0.02 35.39
C ASP A 26 1.78 0.44 36.75
N PRO A 27 1.39 1.64 37.23
CA PRO A 27 1.74 2.04 38.58
C PRO A 27 1.42 0.86 39.48
N LEU A 28 2.39 0.53 40.36
CA LEU A 28 2.27 -0.60 41.29
C LEU A 28 0.83 -0.70 41.74
N PRO A 29 0.18 -1.88 41.59
CA PRO A 29 -1.22 -2.02 42.01
C PRO A 29 -1.32 -1.49 43.44
N ASP A 30 -2.36 -0.69 43.71
CA ASP A 30 -2.64 -0.23 45.04
C ASP A 30 -2.50 -1.41 46.00
N PRO A 31 -1.61 -1.34 47.01
CA PRO A 31 -1.40 -2.45 47.92
C PRO A 31 -2.69 -2.92 48.60
N ALA A 32 -3.76 -2.13 48.56
CA ALA A 32 -5.10 -2.49 49.02
C ALA A 32 -5.97 -3.17 47.96
N ALA A 33 -5.55 -3.21 46.68
CA ALA A 33 -6.29 -3.90 45.62
C ALA A 33 -6.01 -5.40 45.66
N PRO A 34 -7.02 -6.28 45.44
CA PRO A 34 -6.80 -7.73 45.36
C PRO A 34 -5.85 -8.02 44.17
N ALA A 35 -4.91 -8.92 44.39
CA ALA A 35 -3.94 -9.35 43.38
C ALA A 35 -4.68 -9.84 42.12
N PRO A 36 -4.24 -9.47 40.93
CA PRO A 36 -4.89 -9.92 39.70
C PRO A 36 -4.79 -11.44 39.57
N LEU A 37 -5.85 -12.09 39.08
CA LEU A 37 -5.90 -13.53 38.86
C LEU A 37 -4.77 -14.03 37.95
N TRP A 38 -4.47 -13.25 36.92
CA TRP A 38 -3.43 -13.53 35.95
C TRP A 38 -2.41 -12.40 35.90
N ARG A 39 -1.12 -12.77 35.91
CA ARG A 39 -0.02 -11.85 35.62
C ARG A 39 0.35 -11.98 34.15
N LEU A 40 0.28 -10.89 33.39
CA LEU A 40 0.66 -10.88 31.98
C LEU A 40 2.18 -10.73 31.81
N LEU A 41 2.78 -11.61 31.03
CA LEU A 41 4.20 -11.62 30.66
C LEU A 41 4.30 -11.60 29.12
N ARG A 42 5.37 -11.06 28.60
CA ARG A 42 5.71 -11.18 27.18
C ARG A 42 6.54 -12.43 26.95
N GLY A 43 6.20 -13.23 25.95
CA GLY A 43 6.92 -14.41 25.53
C GLY A 43 7.19 -14.42 24.03
N ARG A 44 7.92 -15.43 23.59
CA ARG A 44 8.17 -15.70 22.17
C ARG A 44 8.01 -17.17 21.86
N ARG A 45 7.55 -17.47 20.65
CA ARG A 45 7.57 -18.84 20.14
C ARG A 45 9.01 -19.21 19.76
N LYS A 46 9.54 -20.35 20.26
CA LYS A 46 10.94 -20.74 20.03
C LYS A 46 11.25 -21.08 18.57
N ALA A 47 10.24 -21.51 17.79
CA ALA A 47 10.42 -21.96 16.41
C ALA A 47 10.72 -20.81 15.43
N ASP A 48 10.05 -19.66 15.59
CA ASP A 48 10.05 -18.55 14.64
C ASP A 48 10.26 -17.18 15.29
N GLY A 49 10.43 -17.14 16.63
CA GLY A 49 10.58 -15.88 17.37
C GLY A 49 9.30 -15.04 17.45
N ALA A 50 8.16 -15.54 16.98
CA ALA A 50 6.89 -14.80 16.97
C ALA A 50 6.49 -14.38 18.40
N PRO A 51 6.07 -13.11 18.61
CA PRO A 51 5.66 -12.63 19.93
C PRO A 51 4.36 -13.30 20.36
N VAL A 52 4.27 -13.61 21.65
CA VAL A 52 3.09 -14.19 22.30
C VAL A 52 2.85 -13.54 23.66
N SER A 53 1.63 -13.61 24.15
CA SER A 53 1.27 -13.22 25.51
C SER A 53 1.20 -14.44 26.42
N VAL A 54 1.80 -14.37 27.61
CA VAL A 54 1.81 -15.44 28.60
C VAL A 54 1.12 -14.95 29.86
N PHE A 55 0.04 -15.59 30.23
CA PHE A 55 -0.70 -15.33 31.48
C PHE A 55 -0.24 -16.35 32.52
N ALA A 56 0.33 -15.90 33.62
CA ALA A 56 0.84 -16.71 34.71
C ALA A 56 -0.03 -16.55 35.94
N HIS A 57 -0.48 -17.69 36.53
CA HIS A 57 -1.17 -17.78 37.82
C HIS A 57 -0.34 -18.59 38.78
N SER A 58 -0.10 -18.08 40.02
CA SER A 58 0.72 -18.73 41.01
C SER A 58 -0.05 -19.86 41.73
N LEU A 59 0.52 -21.03 41.79
CA LEU A 59 0.00 -22.22 42.48
C LEU A 59 0.71 -22.49 43.82
N GLY A 60 1.66 -21.63 44.24
CA GLY A 60 2.52 -21.85 45.38
C GLY A 60 1.78 -21.95 46.72
N PRO A 61 2.49 -22.41 47.80
CA PRO A 61 1.93 -22.54 49.14
C PRO A 61 1.49 -21.15 49.64
N GLY A 62 0.18 -20.97 49.85
CA GLY A 62 -0.45 -19.71 50.20
C GLY A 62 -1.35 -19.14 49.10
N GLY A 63 -1.44 -19.79 47.94
CA GLY A 63 -2.40 -19.42 46.86
C GLY A 63 -3.84 -19.70 47.29
N ASP A 64 -4.76 -18.82 46.88
CA ASP A 64 -6.20 -18.99 47.08
C ASP A 64 -6.72 -20.17 46.22
N PRO A 65 -7.25 -21.26 46.83
CA PRO A 65 -7.82 -22.37 46.06
C PRO A 65 -8.99 -21.96 45.16
N ALA A 66 -9.77 -20.94 45.55
CA ALA A 66 -10.88 -20.45 44.77
C ALA A 66 -10.37 -19.71 43.51
N ALA A 67 -9.34 -18.88 43.64
CA ALA A 67 -8.68 -18.22 42.52
C ALA A 67 -8.07 -19.25 41.55
N THR A 68 -7.44 -20.30 42.07
CA THR A 68 -6.87 -21.40 41.25
C THR A 68 -7.96 -22.17 40.50
N ALA A 69 -9.11 -22.42 41.13
CA ALA A 69 -10.24 -23.05 40.44
C ALA A 69 -10.79 -22.19 39.32
N LEU A 70 -10.89 -20.87 39.52
CA LEU A 70 -11.28 -19.92 38.50
C LEU A 70 -10.27 -19.86 37.35
N ALA A 71 -8.95 -19.82 37.63
CA ALA A 71 -7.93 -19.82 36.60
C ALA A 71 -7.99 -21.08 35.71
N ARG A 72 -8.16 -22.27 36.32
CA ARG A 72 -8.35 -23.53 35.58
C ARG A 72 -9.65 -23.54 34.78
N ALA A 73 -10.74 -22.97 35.31
CA ALA A 73 -12.00 -22.83 34.58
C ALA A 73 -11.85 -21.89 33.34
N GLY A 74 -11.17 -20.77 33.50
CA GLY A 74 -10.85 -19.84 32.39
C GLY A 74 -10.02 -20.53 31.32
N LEU A 75 -8.95 -21.22 31.69
CA LEU A 75 -8.13 -22.00 30.76
C LEU A 75 -8.95 -23.07 30.00
N LYS A 76 -9.77 -23.84 30.69
CA LYS A 76 -10.62 -24.87 30.08
C LYS A 76 -11.56 -24.25 29.03
N ARG A 77 -12.20 -23.08 29.35
CA ARG A 77 -13.12 -22.41 28.46
C ARG A 77 -12.40 -21.80 27.27
N LEU A 78 -11.26 -21.13 27.45
CA LEU A 78 -10.48 -20.54 26.38
C LEU A 78 -9.96 -21.63 25.41
N ARG A 79 -9.66 -22.81 25.91
CA ARG A 79 -9.26 -23.95 25.08
C ARG A 79 -10.40 -24.50 24.22
N SER A 80 -11.66 -24.45 24.72
CA SER A 80 -12.85 -24.99 24.05
C SER A 80 -13.56 -23.99 23.16
N LEU A 81 -13.60 -22.70 23.56
CA LEU A 81 -14.29 -21.64 22.81
C LEU A 81 -13.35 -21.06 21.75
N ARG A 82 -13.61 -21.36 20.50
CA ARG A 82 -12.84 -20.85 19.35
C ARG A 82 -13.68 -19.87 18.54
N HIS A 83 -13.31 -18.60 18.59
CA HIS A 83 -13.96 -17.53 17.83
C HIS A 83 -12.93 -16.44 17.53
N PRO A 84 -12.93 -15.80 16.34
CA PRO A 84 -11.91 -14.83 15.98
C PRO A 84 -11.84 -13.62 16.92
N ASN A 85 -12.94 -13.26 17.58
CA ASN A 85 -13.01 -12.13 18.52
C ASN A 85 -12.91 -12.54 20.00
N ILE A 86 -12.63 -13.81 20.27
CA ILE A 86 -12.22 -14.31 21.60
C ILE A 86 -10.71 -14.52 21.57
N LEU A 87 -10.05 -14.22 22.71
CA LEU A 87 -8.61 -14.34 22.87
C LEU A 87 -8.10 -15.73 22.41
N GLY A 88 -7.17 -15.74 21.48
CA GLY A 88 -6.68 -16.94 20.82
C GLY A 88 -5.79 -17.78 21.72
N TYR A 89 -6.25 -18.95 22.17
CA TYR A 89 -5.44 -19.93 22.89
C TYR A 89 -4.41 -20.56 21.96
N LEU A 90 -3.15 -20.58 22.37
CA LEU A 90 -2.06 -21.29 21.69
C LEU A 90 -1.65 -22.55 22.44
N ASP A 91 -1.25 -22.43 23.70
CA ASP A 91 -0.82 -23.55 24.53
C ASP A 91 -0.95 -23.24 26.02
N SER A 92 -0.69 -24.23 26.88
CA SER A 92 -0.68 -24.05 28.33
C SER A 92 0.27 -25.04 28.99
N LEU A 93 0.88 -24.60 30.10
CA LEU A 93 1.78 -25.42 30.92
C LEU A 93 1.40 -25.26 32.38
N GLU A 94 1.20 -26.39 33.07
CA GLU A 94 1.01 -26.43 34.53
C GLU A 94 2.24 -27.03 35.18
N THR A 95 2.85 -26.28 36.08
CA THR A 95 3.99 -26.72 36.91
C THR A 95 3.54 -26.74 38.37
N GLU A 96 4.39 -27.22 39.26
CA GLU A 96 4.08 -27.23 40.71
C GLU A 96 3.88 -25.80 41.29
N GLN A 97 4.48 -24.79 40.66
CA GLN A 97 4.48 -23.42 41.16
C GLN A 97 3.56 -22.48 40.39
N CYS A 98 3.35 -22.73 39.09
CA CYS A 98 2.63 -21.80 38.22
C CYS A 98 1.80 -22.53 37.16
N LEU A 99 0.65 -21.98 36.85
CA LEU A 99 -0.16 -22.28 35.68
C LEU A 99 0.09 -21.20 34.62
N TYR A 100 0.62 -21.59 33.47
CA TYR A 100 0.88 -20.73 32.34
C TYR A 100 -0.16 -20.95 31.22
N LEU A 101 -0.69 -19.88 30.73
CA LEU A 101 -1.59 -19.83 29.55
C LEU A 101 -0.93 -18.98 28.48
N VAL A 102 -0.68 -19.53 27.31
CA VAL A 102 -0.09 -18.83 26.16
C VAL A 102 -1.16 -18.51 25.14
N THR A 103 -1.20 -17.26 24.71
CA THR A 103 -2.16 -16.73 23.74
C THR A 103 -1.45 -15.96 22.64
N GLU A 104 -2.19 -15.55 21.62
CA GLU A 104 -1.75 -14.55 20.66
C GLU A 104 -1.22 -13.30 21.38
N ALA A 105 -0.34 -12.54 20.71
CA ALA A 105 0.21 -11.31 21.27
C ALA A 105 -0.88 -10.26 21.44
N VAL A 106 -1.11 -9.78 22.66
CA VAL A 106 -2.15 -8.81 22.98
C VAL A 106 -1.70 -7.82 24.06
N THR A 107 -2.37 -6.68 24.09
CA THR A 107 -2.22 -5.66 25.13
C THR A 107 -3.57 -5.50 25.86
N PRO A 108 -3.62 -5.42 27.23
CA PRO A 108 -4.85 -5.12 27.93
C PRO A 108 -5.50 -3.80 27.46
N LEU A 109 -6.82 -3.78 27.25
CA LEU A 109 -7.54 -2.59 26.76
C LEU A 109 -7.31 -1.37 27.66
N ARG A 110 -7.29 -1.55 28.97
CA ARG A 110 -6.98 -0.48 29.94
C ARG A 110 -5.63 0.19 29.66
N ARG A 111 -4.59 -0.59 29.34
CA ARG A 111 -3.26 -0.05 28.97
C ARG A 111 -3.30 0.62 27.61
N HIS A 112 -3.95 0.00 26.64
CA HIS A 112 -4.12 0.57 25.29
C HIS A 112 -4.77 1.95 25.33
N LEU A 113 -5.88 2.10 26.03
CA LEU A 113 -6.60 3.39 26.17
C LEU A 113 -5.82 4.47 26.91
N ARG A 114 -4.89 4.11 27.80
CA ARG A 114 -3.99 5.09 28.45
C ARG A 114 -2.95 5.62 27.47
N LEU A 115 -2.39 4.75 26.64
CA LEU A 115 -1.39 5.12 25.62
C LEU A 115 -2.03 5.82 24.43
N HIS A 116 -3.23 5.41 24.06
CA HIS A 116 -3.96 5.88 22.89
C HIS A 116 -5.41 6.23 23.30
N PRO A 117 -5.62 7.37 23.98
CA PRO A 117 -6.96 7.78 24.33
C PRO A 117 -7.77 8.09 23.07
N PRO A 118 -9.02 7.62 22.97
CA PRO A 118 -9.85 7.86 21.81
C PRO A 118 -10.15 9.36 21.68
N SER A 119 -9.66 9.97 20.61
CA SER A 119 -9.83 11.40 20.34
C SER A 119 -10.07 11.64 18.85
N GLY A 120 -11.03 12.50 18.54
CA GLY A 120 -11.42 12.82 17.19
C GLY A 120 -12.03 11.63 16.44
N ASP A 121 -12.26 11.81 15.16
CA ASP A 121 -12.94 10.84 14.28
C ASP A 121 -12.20 9.51 14.19
N SER A 122 -10.87 9.52 14.08
CA SER A 122 -10.07 8.29 14.04
C SER A 122 -10.21 7.45 15.31
N GLY A 123 -10.16 8.09 16.49
CA GLY A 123 -10.34 7.38 17.77
C GLY A 123 -11.76 6.81 17.94
N GLU A 124 -12.77 7.52 17.45
CA GLU A 124 -14.14 7.01 17.44
C GLU A 124 -14.30 5.80 16.52
N GLN A 125 -13.67 5.80 15.36
CA GLN A 125 -13.67 4.66 14.43
C GLN A 125 -12.95 3.43 15.02
N GLU A 126 -11.83 3.62 15.74
CA GLU A 126 -11.14 2.53 16.44
C GLU A 126 -12.02 1.92 17.53
N VAL A 127 -12.73 2.75 18.31
CA VAL A 127 -13.71 2.26 19.30
C VAL A 127 -14.88 1.56 18.61
N ALA A 128 -15.39 2.09 17.50
CA ALA A 128 -16.44 1.44 16.73
C ALA A 128 -16.01 0.04 16.26
N TRP A 129 -14.77 -0.09 15.76
CA TRP A 129 -14.22 -1.38 15.38
C TRP A 129 -14.11 -2.34 16.56
N GLY A 130 -13.58 -1.87 17.69
CA GLY A 130 -13.50 -2.65 18.92
C GLY A 130 -14.87 -3.11 19.45
N LEU A 131 -15.86 -2.22 19.49
CA LEU A 131 -17.22 -2.56 19.90
C LEU A 131 -17.90 -3.54 18.95
N GLN A 132 -17.68 -3.41 17.63
CA GLN A 132 -18.17 -4.38 16.66
C GLN A 132 -17.61 -5.78 16.95
N ARG A 133 -16.30 -5.91 17.22
CA ARG A 133 -15.66 -7.17 17.58
C ARG A 133 -16.23 -7.75 18.88
N LEU A 134 -16.36 -6.92 19.88
CA LEU A 134 -16.86 -7.32 21.19
C LEU A 134 -18.33 -7.79 21.14
N LEU A 135 -19.21 -7.03 20.45
CA LEU A 135 -20.61 -7.42 20.27
C LEU A 135 -20.74 -8.72 19.50
N THR A 136 -19.90 -8.95 18.49
CA THR A 136 -19.87 -10.22 17.76
C THR A 136 -19.47 -11.40 18.65
N ALA A 137 -18.49 -11.20 19.56
CA ALA A 137 -18.11 -12.23 20.54
C ALA A 137 -19.23 -12.50 21.55
N LEU A 138 -19.89 -11.46 22.04
CA LEU A 138 -21.03 -11.61 22.98
C LEU A 138 -22.24 -12.28 22.32
N ALA A 139 -22.53 -11.94 21.05
CA ALA A 139 -23.57 -12.59 20.28
C ALA A 139 -23.28 -14.09 20.08
N PHE A 140 -22.03 -14.45 19.79
CA PHE A 140 -21.59 -15.84 19.70
C PHE A 140 -21.78 -16.59 21.02
N LEU A 141 -21.40 -15.99 22.17
CA LEU A 141 -21.65 -16.59 23.48
C LEU A 141 -23.15 -16.79 23.72
N GLY A 142 -23.99 -15.81 23.41
CA GLY A 142 -25.43 -15.86 23.57
C GLY A 142 -26.06 -17.00 22.75
N VAL A 143 -25.67 -17.15 21.46
CA VAL A 143 -26.12 -18.26 20.61
C VAL A 143 -25.64 -19.61 21.15
N SER A 144 -24.46 -19.63 21.78
CA SER A 144 -23.92 -20.83 22.42
C SER A 144 -24.54 -21.14 23.78
N GLY A 145 -25.53 -20.36 24.22
CA GLY A 145 -26.19 -20.51 25.52
C GLY A 145 -25.28 -20.16 26.72
N LEU A 146 -24.29 -19.30 26.51
CA LEU A 146 -23.29 -18.89 27.50
C LEU A 146 -23.41 -17.41 27.85
N VAL A 147 -23.09 -17.07 29.09
CA VAL A 147 -23.06 -15.68 29.61
C VAL A 147 -21.69 -15.42 30.21
N HIS A 148 -21.14 -14.22 29.95
CA HIS A 148 -19.75 -13.89 30.36
C HIS A 148 -19.58 -13.57 31.84
N HIS A 149 -20.50 -12.83 32.43
CA HIS A 149 -20.57 -12.42 33.84
C HIS A 149 -19.43 -11.52 34.39
N SER A 150 -18.36 -11.27 33.64
CA SER A 150 -17.20 -10.50 34.09
C SER A 150 -16.68 -9.49 33.04
N LEU A 151 -17.58 -8.99 32.19
CA LEU A 151 -17.22 -8.03 31.14
C LEU A 151 -16.73 -6.69 31.76
N GLY A 152 -15.61 -6.15 31.26
CA GLY A 152 -15.02 -4.89 31.70
C GLY A 152 -13.66 -4.65 31.06
N LEU A 153 -13.02 -3.50 31.37
CA LEU A 153 -11.70 -3.14 30.79
C LEU A 153 -10.60 -4.20 30.99
N ASP A 154 -10.69 -5.00 32.07
CA ASP A 154 -9.68 -5.98 32.43
C ASP A 154 -9.90 -7.34 31.74
N SER A 155 -11.06 -7.56 31.13
CA SER A 155 -11.40 -8.75 30.38
C SER A 155 -11.24 -8.61 28.86
N ILE A 156 -10.83 -7.44 28.39
CA ILE A 156 -10.69 -7.14 26.98
C ILE A 156 -9.23 -6.83 26.66
N PHE A 157 -8.77 -7.38 25.56
CA PHE A 157 -7.41 -7.25 25.08
C PHE A 157 -7.43 -6.69 23.64
N VAL A 158 -6.35 -6.04 23.22
CA VAL A 158 -6.19 -5.47 21.89
C VAL A 158 -5.04 -6.19 21.19
N ASP A 159 -5.28 -6.72 20.00
CA ASP A 159 -4.25 -7.33 19.18
C ASP A 159 -3.38 -6.27 18.46
N PRO A 160 -2.24 -6.64 17.82
CA PRO A 160 -1.39 -5.70 17.09
C PRO A 160 -2.12 -4.95 15.94
N GLY A 161 -3.23 -5.48 15.46
CA GLY A 161 -4.04 -4.86 14.40
C GLY A 161 -5.11 -3.90 14.93
N GLY A 162 -5.22 -3.72 16.25
CA GLY A 162 -6.24 -2.86 16.87
C GLY A 162 -7.60 -3.54 17.10
N GLU A 163 -7.69 -4.87 16.93
CA GLU A 163 -8.93 -5.61 17.21
C GLU A 163 -9.08 -5.92 18.69
N TRP A 164 -10.28 -5.71 19.19
CA TRP A 164 -10.59 -6.12 20.55
C TRP A 164 -10.92 -7.60 20.63
N LYS A 165 -10.28 -8.28 21.57
CA LYS A 165 -10.43 -9.72 21.88
C LYS A 165 -11.05 -9.89 23.25
N LEU A 166 -12.14 -10.63 23.33
CA LEU A 166 -12.79 -10.96 24.58
C LEU A 166 -12.00 -12.07 25.31
N GLY A 167 -11.45 -11.77 26.46
CA GLY A 167 -10.84 -12.69 27.42
C GLY A 167 -11.64 -12.70 28.72
N GLY A 168 -11.00 -13.05 29.85
CA GLY A 168 -11.67 -13.04 31.15
C GLY A 168 -12.79 -14.08 31.28
N LEU A 169 -12.58 -15.27 30.68
CA LEU A 169 -13.60 -16.32 30.57
C LEU A 169 -13.79 -17.16 31.87
N GLU A 170 -13.17 -16.77 32.97
CA GLU A 170 -13.17 -17.52 34.24
C GLU A 170 -14.57 -17.71 34.83
N ARG A 171 -15.44 -16.73 34.59
CA ARG A 171 -16.81 -16.70 35.15
C ARG A 171 -17.89 -17.01 34.10
N VAL A 172 -17.49 -17.37 32.88
CA VAL A 172 -18.48 -17.78 31.86
C VAL A 172 -19.27 -18.98 32.35
N ALA A 173 -20.60 -18.90 32.32
CA ALA A 173 -21.51 -19.95 32.79
C ALA A 173 -22.61 -20.20 31.76
N ALA A 174 -23.28 -21.37 31.85
CA ALA A 174 -24.45 -21.61 31.02
C ALA A 174 -25.59 -20.65 31.43
N ALA A 175 -26.34 -20.18 30.44
CA ALA A 175 -27.48 -19.28 30.66
C ALA A 175 -28.55 -19.91 31.59
N THR A 176 -28.61 -21.26 31.64
CA THR A 176 -29.52 -22.03 32.50
C THR A 176 -29.07 -22.12 33.96
N GLU A 177 -27.77 -21.89 34.25
CA GLU A 177 -27.23 -21.99 35.62
C GLU A 177 -27.56 -20.73 36.46
N GLY A 178 -28.09 -19.70 35.83
CA GLY A 178 -28.36 -18.42 36.46
C GLY A 178 -27.11 -17.59 36.75
N THR A 179 -27.29 -16.41 37.32
CA THR A 179 -26.17 -15.53 37.68
C THR A 179 -25.37 -16.17 38.82
N PRO A 180 -24.04 -16.38 38.65
CA PRO A 180 -23.20 -16.91 39.72
C PRO A 180 -23.35 -16.05 40.96
N THR A 181 -23.68 -16.69 42.06
CA THR A 181 -23.77 -16.01 43.38
C THR A 181 -22.40 -15.48 43.75
N ARG A 182 -22.35 -14.24 44.14
CA ARG A 182 -21.14 -13.59 44.58
C ARG A 182 -20.59 -14.29 45.82
N PRO A 183 -19.30 -14.56 45.91
CA PRO A 183 -18.71 -15.07 47.17
C PRO A 183 -18.96 -14.11 48.31
N PRO A 184 -19.31 -14.60 49.52
CA PRO A 184 -19.45 -13.75 50.69
C PRO A 184 -18.15 -12.95 50.92
N GLY A 185 -18.24 -11.63 51.01
CA GLY A 185 -17.10 -10.75 51.25
C GLY A 185 -16.44 -10.12 49.99
N ASP A 186 -16.84 -10.49 48.79
CA ASP A 186 -16.36 -9.80 47.58
C ASP A 186 -16.93 -8.38 47.46
N PRO A 187 -16.13 -7.30 47.43
CA PRO A 187 -16.62 -5.92 47.42
C PRO A 187 -17.45 -5.58 46.18
N SER A 188 -18.50 -4.78 46.35
CA SER A 188 -19.34 -4.32 45.23
C SER A 188 -18.52 -3.49 44.25
N ARG A 189 -18.57 -3.83 42.97
CA ARG A 189 -17.89 -3.09 41.90
C ARG A 189 -18.83 -2.04 41.29
N PRO A 190 -18.33 -0.86 40.90
CA PRO A 190 -19.16 0.15 40.23
C PRO A 190 -19.87 -0.34 38.96
N GLN A 191 -19.32 -1.37 38.30
CA GLN A 191 -19.83 -1.96 37.08
C GLN A 191 -20.87 -3.07 37.33
N ASP A 192 -21.15 -3.42 38.57
CA ASP A 192 -22.12 -4.46 38.86
C ASP A 192 -23.55 -4.00 38.52
N PRO A 193 -24.33 -4.84 37.82
CA PRO A 193 -25.68 -4.49 37.47
C PRO A 193 -26.58 -4.37 38.73
N PRO A 194 -27.53 -3.41 38.73
CA PRO A 194 -28.31 -3.09 39.93
C PRO A 194 -29.18 -4.24 40.45
N GLU A 195 -29.60 -5.17 39.59
CA GLU A 195 -30.38 -6.35 39.96
C GLU A 195 -29.59 -7.37 40.83
N LEU A 196 -28.24 -7.32 40.85
CA LEU A 196 -27.44 -8.12 41.78
C LEU A 196 -27.57 -7.63 43.23
N SER A 197 -27.84 -6.35 43.44
CA SER A 197 -27.99 -5.74 44.76
C SER A 197 -29.45 -5.71 45.18
N ASP A 198 -30.40 -5.68 44.24
CA ASP A 198 -31.83 -5.60 44.47
C ASP A 198 -32.61 -6.59 43.59
N PRO A 199 -32.81 -7.83 44.08
CA PRO A 199 -33.55 -8.88 43.35
C PRO A 199 -34.99 -8.52 43.01
N SER A 200 -35.56 -7.46 43.60
CA SER A 200 -36.94 -7.00 43.33
C SER A 200 -37.11 -6.35 41.95
N ARG A 201 -36.02 -6.00 41.29
CA ARG A 201 -36.01 -5.33 39.96
C ARG A 201 -36.38 -6.24 38.78
N GLY A 202 -36.76 -7.47 39.03
CA GLY A 202 -37.17 -8.41 38.01
C GLY A 202 -36.00 -9.26 37.47
N LYS A 203 -36.35 -10.34 36.79
CA LYS A 203 -35.39 -11.19 36.04
C LYS A 203 -35.46 -10.82 34.58
N GLY A 204 -34.42 -10.19 34.08
CA GLY A 204 -34.22 -10.02 32.62
C GLY A 204 -33.71 -11.29 31.97
N ASP A 205 -33.41 -11.19 30.70
CA ASP A 205 -32.71 -12.23 29.96
C ASP A 205 -31.34 -12.55 30.58
N PRO A 206 -30.82 -13.76 30.43
CA PRO A 206 -29.55 -14.19 31.07
C PRO A 206 -28.36 -13.25 30.75
N TRP A 207 -28.33 -12.67 29.56
CA TRP A 207 -27.27 -11.75 29.12
C TRP A 207 -27.47 -10.29 29.57
N ALA A 208 -28.59 -9.93 30.20
CA ALA A 208 -28.89 -8.55 30.57
C ALA A 208 -27.82 -7.91 31.49
N GLY A 209 -27.21 -8.71 32.36
CA GLY A 209 -26.10 -8.28 33.22
C GLY A 209 -24.82 -7.93 32.42
N ASP A 210 -24.52 -8.68 31.37
CA ASP A 210 -23.36 -8.38 30.49
C ASP A 210 -23.63 -7.13 29.64
N MET A 211 -24.89 -6.91 29.23
CA MET A 211 -25.27 -5.69 28.49
C MET A 211 -25.18 -4.44 29.36
N TRP A 212 -25.52 -4.51 30.66
CA TRP A 212 -25.22 -3.43 31.61
C TRP A 212 -23.72 -3.15 31.68
N ARG A 213 -22.89 -4.19 31.83
CA ARG A 213 -21.45 -4.05 31.92
C ARG A 213 -20.86 -3.51 30.61
N LEU A 214 -21.45 -3.83 29.45
CA LEU A 214 -21.09 -3.22 28.17
C LEU A 214 -21.36 -1.70 28.20
N GLY A 215 -22.49 -1.26 28.75
CA GLY A 215 -22.78 0.17 28.97
C GLY A 215 -21.73 0.83 29.86
N CYS A 216 -21.34 0.20 30.98
CA CYS A 216 -20.27 0.68 31.84
C CYS A 216 -18.92 0.76 31.06
N LEU A 217 -18.61 -0.24 30.27
CA LEU A 217 -17.41 -0.27 29.44
C LEU A 217 -17.38 0.88 28.42
N ILE A 218 -18.48 1.12 27.70
CA ILE A 218 -18.59 2.27 26.77
C ILE A 218 -18.31 3.57 27.51
N TRP A 219 -18.88 3.74 28.69
CA TRP A 219 -18.62 4.94 29.50
C TRP A 219 -17.14 5.05 29.88
N GLU A 220 -16.52 3.96 30.36
CA GLU A 220 -15.10 3.92 30.76
C GLU A 220 -14.12 4.18 29.63
N VAL A 221 -14.43 3.72 28.42
CA VAL A 221 -13.60 3.94 27.23
C VAL A 221 -13.44 5.42 26.93
N PHE A 222 -14.50 6.21 27.03
CA PHE A 222 -14.46 7.64 26.71
C PHE A 222 -14.15 8.54 27.90
N ASN A 223 -14.51 8.14 29.13
CA ASN A 223 -14.42 9.00 30.31
C ASN A 223 -13.35 8.54 31.35
N GLY A 224 -12.75 7.35 31.16
CA GLY A 224 -11.85 6.75 32.12
C GLY A 224 -12.56 5.87 33.15
N PRO A 225 -11.85 5.32 34.16
CA PRO A 225 -12.39 4.36 35.09
C PRO A 225 -13.67 4.88 35.82
N LEU A 226 -14.72 4.03 35.89
CA LEU A 226 -16.00 4.38 36.47
C LEU A 226 -15.87 4.56 38.00
N PRO A 227 -16.03 5.77 38.57
CA PRO A 227 -15.81 6.00 39.99
C PRO A 227 -16.95 5.48 40.86
N ARG A 228 -18.19 5.52 40.36
CA ARG A 228 -19.41 5.08 41.06
C ARG A 228 -20.56 4.89 40.06
N PRO A 229 -21.55 4.03 40.31
CA PRO A 229 -22.67 3.78 39.40
C PRO A 229 -23.45 5.04 39.01
N GLY A 230 -23.54 6.02 39.90
CA GLY A 230 -24.23 7.29 39.65
C GLY A 230 -23.60 8.15 38.55
N ALA A 231 -22.34 7.93 38.21
CA ALA A 231 -21.66 8.64 37.10
C ALA A 231 -22.25 8.31 35.73
N LEU A 232 -22.85 7.12 35.55
CA LEU A 232 -23.52 6.71 34.32
C LEU A 232 -24.69 7.62 33.88
N ARG A 233 -25.19 8.48 34.76
CA ARG A 233 -26.21 9.49 34.43
C ARG A 233 -25.68 10.65 33.58
N SER A 234 -24.37 10.79 33.49
CA SER A 234 -23.69 11.79 32.65
C SER A 234 -23.01 11.09 31.47
N PHE A 235 -23.27 11.56 30.28
CA PHE A 235 -22.67 10.97 29.06
C PHE A 235 -21.18 11.31 28.92
N GLY A 236 -20.75 12.44 29.50
CA GLY A 236 -19.35 12.88 29.40
C GLY A 236 -18.91 13.07 27.94
N LYS A 237 -17.90 12.32 27.55
CA LYS A 237 -17.31 12.36 26.21
C LYS A 237 -17.87 11.29 25.25
N ILE A 238 -18.97 10.61 25.61
CA ILE A 238 -19.58 9.60 24.72
C ILE A 238 -20.09 10.29 23.44
N PRO A 239 -19.72 9.80 22.24
CA PRO A 239 -20.19 10.35 20.97
C PRO A 239 -21.72 10.35 20.86
N PRO A 240 -22.32 11.37 20.20
CA PRO A 240 -23.78 11.48 20.06
C PRO A 240 -24.44 10.23 19.47
N GLY A 241 -23.77 9.55 18.51
CA GLY A 241 -24.27 8.32 17.91
C GLY A 241 -24.37 7.11 18.85
N LEU A 242 -23.64 7.14 19.99
CA LEU A 242 -23.68 6.08 21.00
C LEU A 242 -24.60 6.41 22.19
N ILE A 243 -25.08 7.66 22.37
CA ILE A 243 -25.90 8.05 23.50
C ILE A 243 -27.20 7.24 23.57
N PRO A 244 -28.01 7.07 22.50
CA PRO A 244 -29.23 6.31 22.59
C PRO A 244 -28.98 4.82 22.97
N PRO A 245 -28.11 4.07 22.33
CA PRO A 245 -27.84 2.67 22.71
C PRO A 245 -27.20 2.58 24.10
N PHE A 246 -26.35 3.52 24.50
CA PHE A 246 -25.80 3.57 25.85
C PHE A 246 -26.90 3.70 26.91
N SER A 247 -27.88 4.61 26.70
CA SER A 247 -28.97 4.83 27.66
C SER A 247 -29.83 3.56 27.83
N GLU A 248 -30.05 2.80 26.80
CA GLU A 248 -30.74 1.50 26.85
C GLU A 248 -29.94 0.45 27.63
N LEU A 249 -28.62 0.39 27.40
CA LEU A 249 -27.73 -0.55 28.06
C LEU A 249 -27.68 -0.36 29.57
N VAL A 250 -27.69 0.91 30.03
CA VAL A 250 -27.68 1.25 31.46
C VAL A 250 -29.08 1.48 32.04
N ALA A 251 -30.13 0.92 31.41
CA ALA A 251 -31.47 0.93 31.93
C ALA A 251 -31.55 0.17 33.27
N ALA A 252 -32.29 0.71 34.22
CA ALA A 252 -32.45 0.10 35.54
C ALA A 252 -33.24 -1.22 35.51
N ASP A 253 -34.17 -1.33 34.54
CA ASP A 253 -34.90 -2.57 34.24
C ASP A 253 -34.06 -3.50 33.34
N PRO A 254 -33.68 -4.70 33.79
CA PRO A 254 -32.95 -5.66 32.97
C PRO A 254 -33.69 -6.06 31.68
N GLY A 255 -35.00 -6.09 31.68
CA GLY A 255 -35.83 -6.44 30.52
C GLY A 255 -35.84 -5.38 29.44
N ALA A 256 -35.48 -4.14 29.72
CA ALA A 256 -35.39 -3.05 28.76
C ALA A 256 -34.05 -3.04 27.98
N ARG A 257 -33.07 -3.83 28.39
CA ARG A 257 -31.73 -3.87 27.78
C ARG A 257 -31.75 -4.72 26.52
N PRO A 258 -31.23 -4.23 25.36
CA PRO A 258 -31.19 -5.02 24.14
C PRO A 258 -30.19 -6.18 24.25
N GLY A 259 -30.47 -7.28 23.54
CA GLY A 259 -29.53 -8.39 23.39
C GLY A 259 -28.34 -8.01 22.49
N PRO A 260 -27.20 -8.78 22.58
CA PRO A 260 -25.99 -8.44 21.83
C PRO A 260 -26.18 -8.52 20.31
N GLY A 261 -26.91 -9.53 19.78
CA GLY A 261 -27.18 -9.67 18.35
C GLY A 261 -28.05 -8.53 17.79
N PRO A 262 -29.26 -8.31 18.32
CA PRO A 262 -30.13 -7.19 17.91
C PRO A 262 -29.47 -5.80 18.05
N LEU A 263 -28.64 -5.59 19.08
CA LEU A 263 -27.90 -4.36 19.21
C LEU A 263 -26.85 -4.20 18.11
N LEU A 264 -26.10 -5.25 17.80
CA LEU A 264 -25.10 -5.26 16.73
C LEU A 264 -25.73 -4.92 15.38
N GLU A 265 -26.82 -5.59 15.00
CA GLU A 265 -27.54 -5.33 13.77
C GLU A 265 -28.02 -3.87 13.67
N ARG A 266 -28.55 -3.34 14.75
CA ARG A 266 -29.04 -1.95 14.79
C ARG A 266 -27.89 -0.94 14.63
N LEU A 267 -26.77 -1.16 15.28
CA LEU A 267 -25.60 -0.28 15.21
C LEU A 267 -24.85 -0.32 13.87
N GLN A 268 -25.04 -1.39 13.09
CA GLN A 268 -24.47 -1.53 11.74
C GLN A 268 -25.32 -0.91 10.63
N ARG A 269 -26.57 -0.47 10.94
CA ARG A 269 -27.43 0.18 9.94
C ARG A 269 -26.80 1.47 9.40
N PRO A 270 -27.06 1.83 8.14
CA PRO A 270 -26.57 3.09 7.57
C PRO A 270 -26.86 4.29 8.47
N GLY A 271 -25.84 5.10 8.76
CA GLY A 271 -25.94 6.26 9.65
C GLY A 271 -25.81 5.96 11.14
N ALA A 272 -25.73 4.69 11.57
CA ALA A 272 -25.46 4.32 12.96
C ALA A 272 -23.95 4.28 13.25
N PHE A 273 -23.57 4.20 14.52
CA PHE A 273 -22.18 4.36 14.98
C PHE A 273 -21.19 3.35 14.37
N LEU A 274 -21.59 2.09 14.17
CA LEU A 274 -20.73 1.07 13.58
C LEU A 274 -20.71 1.11 12.03
N ALA A 275 -21.44 2.01 11.39
CA ALA A 275 -21.44 2.15 9.92
C ALA A 275 -20.28 3.02 9.39
N CYS A 276 -19.18 3.15 10.14
CA CYS A 276 -18.00 3.92 9.75
C CYS A 276 -17.13 3.20 8.71
N ALA A 277 -16.20 3.95 8.08
CA ALA A 277 -15.32 3.44 7.02
C ALA A 277 -14.47 2.26 7.51
N LEU A 278 -13.88 2.34 8.70
CA LEU A 278 -13.03 1.30 9.27
C LEU A 278 -13.78 -0.02 9.44
N VAL A 279 -15.00 0.01 10.01
CA VAL A 279 -15.82 -1.19 10.22
C VAL A 279 -16.23 -1.81 8.89
N ARG A 280 -16.68 -1.01 7.92
CA ARG A 280 -17.04 -1.51 6.58
C ARG A 280 -15.86 -2.16 5.88
N THR A 281 -14.70 -1.51 5.90
CA THR A 281 -13.47 -2.05 5.31
C THR A 281 -13.06 -3.35 5.98
N GLY A 282 -13.07 -3.40 7.30
CA GLY A 282 -12.70 -4.60 8.07
C GLY A 282 -13.62 -5.79 7.78
N LEU A 283 -14.93 -5.58 7.78
CA LEU A 283 -15.91 -6.63 7.48
C LEU A 283 -15.81 -7.11 6.02
N PHE A 284 -15.57 -6.21 5.07
CA PHE A 284 -15.36 -6.59 3.67
C PHE A 284 -14.11 -7.48 3.52
N LEU A 285 -13.01 -7.12 4.19
CA LEU A 285 -11.75 -7.89 4.15
C LEU A 285 -11.91 -9.30 4.74
N GLU A 286 -12.77 -9.50 5.74
CA GLU A 286 -13.03 -10.84 6.29
C GLU A 286 -13.68 -11.78 5.28
N HIS A 287 -14.52 -11.25 4.41
CA HIS A 287 -15.26 -12.01 3.39
C HIS A 287 -14.67 -11.83 1.98
N PHE A 288 -13.50 -11.19 1.85
CA PHE A 288 -12.92 -10.80 0.56
C PHE A 288 -12.84 -11.95 -0.44
N GLN A 289 -12.47 -13.15 0.00
CA GLN A 289 -12.32 -14.31 -0.87
C GLN A 289 -13.67 -14.84 -1.42
N VAL A 290 -14.77 -14.55 -0.72
CA VAL A 290 -16.12 -15.04 -1.05
C VAL A 290 -16.92 -14.02 -1.85
N GLN A 291 -16.47 -12.75 -1.87
CA GLN A 291 -17.13 -11.66 -2.61
C GLN A 291 -17.01 -11.84 -4.13
N ASP A 292 -17.94 -11.27 -4.87
CA ASP A 292 -17.89 -11.27 -6.33
C ASP A 292 -16.65 -10.50 -6.86
N PRO A 293 -16.07 -10.94 -7.99
CA PRO A 293 -14.91 -10.26 -8.60
C PRO A 293 -15.15 -8.78 -8.91
N SER A 294 -16.39 -8.40 -9.28
CA SER A 294 -16.77 -7.00 -9.51
C SER A 294 -16.76 -6.17 -8.23
N GLU A 295 -17.31 -6.71 -7.13
CA GLU A 295 -17.31 -6.05 -5.83
C GLU A 295 -15.89 -5.90 -5.27
N ARG A 296 -15.05 -6.94 -5.40
CA ARG A 296 -13.64 -6.87 -5.01
C ARG A 296 -12.89 -5.76 -5.76
N ARG A 297 -13.12 -5.64 -7.08
CA ARG A 297 -12.50 -4.59 -7.90
C ARG A 297 -12.96 -3.21 -7.48
N THR A 298 -14.26 -3.00 -7.31
CA THR A 298 -14.83 -1.72 -6.83
C THR A 298 -14.24 -1.35 -5.47
N PHE A 299 -14.20 -2.28 -4.52
CA PHE A 299 -13.61 -2.07 -3.21
C PHE A 299 -12.14 -1.64 -3.30
N LEU A 300 -11.33 -2.33 -4.13
CA LEU A 300 -9.91 -2.03 -4.30
C LEU A 300 -9.68 -0.67 -4.97
N GLN A 301 -10.58 -0.21 -5.84
CA GLN A 301 -10.53 1.11 -6.47
C GLN A 301 -10.94 2.23 -5.50
N GLU A 302 -11.88 1.97 -4.59
CA GLU A 302 -12.34 2.93 -3.58
C GLU A 302 -11.42 3.00 -2.35
N LEU A 303 -10.54 2.01 -2.16
CA LEU A 303 -9.69 1.89 -0.98
C LEU A 303 -8.61 2.98 -0.87
N PRO A 304 -7.87 3.41 -1.93
CA PRO A 304 -6.78 4.37 -1.81
C PRO A 304 -7.14 5.68 -1.09
N PRO A 305 -8.24 6.39 -1.41
CA PRO A 305 -8.61 7.61 -0.69
C PRO A 305 -9.00 7.38 0.78
N LEU A 306 -9.38 6.16 1.15
CA LEU A 306 -9.75 5.81 2.53
C LEU A 306 -8.53 5.48 3.40
N LEU A 307 -7.38 5.10 2.80
CA LEU A 307 -6.22 4.62 3.53
C LEU A 307 -5.68 5.62 4.57
N GLU A 308 -5.75 6.91 4.29
CA GLU A 308 -5.28 7.93 5.23
C GLU A 308 -6.15 8.00 6.50
N SER A 309 -7.45 7.71 6.38
CA SER A 309 -8.38 7.69 7.50
C SER A 309 -8.30 6.41 8.33
N LEU A 310 -7.70 5.33 7.80
CA LEU A 310 -7.58 4.05 8.49
C LEU A 310 -6.37 4.05 9.44
N PRO A 311 -6.51 3.49 10.66
CA PRO A 311 -5.42 3.40 11.63
C PRO A 311 -4.19 2.65 11.09
N GLY A 312 -2.99 3.13 11.44
CA GLY A 312 -1.72 2.50 11.04
C GLY A 312 -1.63 1.02 11.39
N PRO A 313 -1.92 0.62 12.64
CA PRO A 313 -1.94 -0.79 13.05
C PRO A 313 -2.88 -1.66 12.20
N PHE A 314 -4.09 -1.17 11.89
CA PHE A 314 -5.03 -1.88 11.03
C PHE A 314 -4.48 -2.07 9.61
N ARG A 315 -3.90 -1.03 9.01
CA ARG A 315 -3.27 -1.10 7.68
C ARG A 315 -2.15 -2.15 7.64
N ARG A 316 -1.26 -2.15 8.65
CA ARG A 316 -0.07 -3.04 8.72
C ARG A 316 -0.42 -4.49 9.01
N HIS A 317 -1.37 -4.76 9.93
CA HIS A 317 -1.61 -6.10 10.45
C HIS A 317 -2.88 -6.77 9.92
N LYS A 318 -3.82 -6.01 9.34
CA LYS A 318 -5.07 -6.56 8.79
C LYS A 318 -5.17 -6.37 7.27
N LEU A 319 -5.01 -5.14 6.79
CA LEU A 319 -5.17 -4.83 5.38
C LEU A 319 -4.02 -5.40 4.52
N LEU A 320 -2.78 -5.10 4.87
CA LEU A 320 -1.60 -5.52 4.11
C LEU A 320 -1.52 -7.04 3.90
N PRO A 321 -1.68 -7.91 4.92
CA PRO A 321 -1.65 -9.35 4.71
C PRO A 321 -2.74 -9.84 3.75
N ARG A 322 -3.93 -9.25 3.79
CA ARG A 322 -5.04 -9.62 2.90
C ARG A 322 -4.81 -9.18 1.46
N LEU A 323 -4.22 -8.00 1.23
CA LEU A 323 -3.84 -7.55 -0.11
C LEU A 323 -2.74 -8.43 -0.72
N LEU A 324 -1.73 -8.81 0.08
CA LEU A 324 -0.68 -9.74 -0.35
C LEU A 324 -1.26 -11.11 -0.71
N GLU A 325 -2.07 -11.69 0.17
CA GLU A 325 -2.74 -12.97 -0.04
C GLU A 325 -3.62 -12.93 -1.31
N ALA A 326 -4.37 -11.84 -1.51
CA ALA A 326 -5.25 -11.69 -2.66
C ALA A 326 -4.48 -11.68 -4.00
N LEU A 327 -3.31 -11.02 -4.03
CA LEU A 327 -2.42 -11.02 -5.20
C LEU A 327 -1.72 -12.37 -5.41
N GLU A 328 -1.29 -13.03 -4.33
CA GLU A 328 -0.62 -14.34 -4.40
C GLU A 328 -1.55 -15.46 -4.87
N LEU A 329 -2.79 -15.44 -4.41
CA LEU A 329 -3.81 -16.42 -4.80
C LEU A 329 -4.50 -16.09 -6.14
N GLY A 330 -4.17 -14.94 -6.76
CA GLY A 330 -4.83 -14.49 -7.99
C GLY A 330 -6.31 -14.14 -7.82
N SER A 331 -6.74 -13.89 -6.58
CA SER A 331 -8.12 -13.48 -6.27
C SER A 331 -8.36 -11.98 -6.46
N ALA A 332 -7.28 -11.20 -6.64
CA ALA A 332 -7.32 -9.80 -7.03
C ALA A 332 -6.54 -9.57 -8.32
N ASP A 333 -7.02 -8.65 -9.14
CA ASP A 333 -6.36 -8.19 -10.36
C ASP A 333 -5.38 -7.04 -10.08
N ALA A 334 -4.92 -6.37 -11.14
CA ALA A 334 -4.00 -5.24 -11.05
C ALA A 334 -4.52 -4.06 -10.20
N SER A 335 -5.83 -4.01 -9.87
CA SER A 335 -6.42 -2.97 -9.02
C SER A 335 -5.95 -3.03 -7.56
N ALA A 336 -5.41 -4.17 -7.11
CA ALA A 336 -4.86 -4.30 -5.77
C ALA A 336 -3.46 -3.65 -5.60
N LEU A 337 -2.75 -3.35 -6.69
CA LEU A 337 -1.38 -2.80 -6.62
C LEU A 337 -1.32 -1.39 -6.01
N PRO A 338 -2.15 -0.40 -6.43
CA PRO A 338 -2.08 0.93 -5.84
C PRO A 338 -2.30 0.94 -4.32
N PRO A 339 -3.38 0.34 -3.77
CA PRO A 339 -3.56 0.29 -2.32
C PRO A 339 -2.46 -0.50 -1.61
N LEU A 340 -1.94 -1.60 -2.20
CA LEU A 340 -0.82 -2.34 -1.63
C LEU A 340 0.42 -1.46 -1.48
N LEU A 341 0.84 -0.78 -2.55
CA LEU A 341 2.04 0.06 -2.54
C LEU A 341 1.89 1.24 -1.58
N GLN A 342 0.70 1.85 -1.51
CA GLN A 342 0.44 2.94 -0.58
C GLN A 342 0.49 2.48 0.88
N VAL A 343 -0.06 1.31 1.21
CA VAL A 343 0.05 0.71 2.56
C VAL A 343 1.48 0.31 2.87
N ALA A 344 2.22 -0.21 1.88
CA ALA A 344 3.60 -0.64 2.05
C ALA A 344 4.57 0.52 2.41
N LYS A 345 4.25 1.77 2.05
CA LYS A 345 5.05 2.96 2.42
C LYS A 345 5.14 3.21 3.94
N VAL A 346 4.26 2.60 4.73
CA VAL A 346 4.25 2.73 6.21
C VAL A 346 5.18 1.71 6.88
N LEU A 347 5.71 0.74 6.12
CA LEU A 347 6.58 -0.30 6.65
C LEU A 347 8.01 0.21 6.87
N ASP A 348 8.67 -0.35 7.87
CA ASP A 348 10.11 -0.16 8.06
C ASP A 348 10.89 -0.79 6.90
N PRO A 349 12.05 -0.22 6.50
CA PRO A 349 12.83 -0.74 5.37
C PRO A 349 13.14 -2.24 5.43
N PRO A 350 13.54 -2.85 6.57
CA PRO A 350 13.76 -4.30 6.64
C PRO A 350 12.49 -5.12 6.38
N GLU A 351 11.36 -4.69 6.95
CA GLU A 351 10.07 -5.37 6.75
C GLU A 351 9.59 -5.25 5.30
N TYR A 352 9.81 -4.10 4.65
CA TYR A 352 9.52 -3.93 3.24
C TYR A 352 10.31 -4.92 2.37
N GLN A 353 11.62 -5.08 2.66
CA GLN A 353 12.48 -6.03 1.95
C GLN A 353 12.04 -7.48 2.14
N GLU A 354 11.59 -7.83 3.32
CA GLU A 354 11.18 -9.20 3.65
C GLU A 354 9.80 -9.55 3.08
N ARG A 355 8.84 -8.62 3.13
CA ARG A 355 7.42 -8.91 2.84
C ARG A 355 6.98 -8.47 1.45
N ILE A 356 7.47 -7.33 0.93
CA ILE A 356 6.97 -6.71 -0.29
C ILE A 356 7.83 -7.07 -1.50
N VAL A 357 9.14 -6.96 -1.40
CA VAL A 357 10.04 -7.18 -2.53
C VAL A 357 9.90 -8.57 -3.14
N PRO A 358 9.80 -9.68 -2.37
CA PRO A 358 9.62 -11.01 -2.96
C PRO A 358 8.31 -11.16 -3.71
N VAL A 359 7.25 -10.50 -3.25
CA VAL A 359 5.94 -10.51 -3.93
C VAL A 359 6.03 -9.74 -5.25
N LEU A 360 6.62 -8.54 -5.25
CA LEU A 360 6.82 -7.75 -6.48
C LEU A 360 7.64 -8.53 -7.53
N VAL A 361 8.72 -9.20 -7.12
CA VAL A 361 9.53 -10.05 -8.02
C VAL A 361 8.68 -11.13 -8.67
N ARG A 362 7.86 -11.83 -7.88
CA ARG A 362 6.96 -12.87 -8.41
C ARG A 362 5.92 -12.29 -9.38
N LEU A 363 5.37 -11.12 -9.08
CA LEU A 363 4.38 -10.47 -9.93
C LEU A 363 4.96 -10.05 -11.29
N PHE A 364 6.25 -9.68 -11.38
CA PHE A 364 6.92 -9.43 -12.67
C PHE A 364 7.01 -10.67 -13.55
N SER A 365 7.04 -11.86 -12.97
CA SER A 365 7.02 -13.13 -13.72
C SER A 365 5.61 -13.63 -14.07
N SER A 366 4.55 -12.91 -13.64
CA SER A 366 3.15 -13.27 -13.90
C SER A 366 2.85 -13.36 -15.41
N PRO A 367 2.06 -14.34 -15.86
CA PRO A 367 1.58 -14.41 -17.24
C PRO A 367 0.57 -13.31 -17.57
N GLU A 368 -0.05 -12.69 -16.56
CA GLU A 368 -1.08 -11.67 -16.73
C GLU A 368 -0.48 -10.35 -17.23
N ARG A 369 -0.87 -9.93 -18.45
CA ARG A 369 -0.36 -8.73 -19.08
C ARG A 369 -0.81 -7.44 -18.38
N GLY A 370 -2.06 -7.39 -17.90
CA GLY A 370 -2.61 -6.24 -17.18
C GLY A 370 -1.82 -5.93 -15.92
N LEU A 371 -1.49 -6.98 -15.16
CA LEU A 371 -0.71 -6.87 -13.93
C LEU A 371 0.71 -6.36 -14.21
N ARG A 372 1.39 -6.94 -15.23
CA ARG A 372 2.75 -6.48 -15.61
C ARG A 372 2.75 -5.02 -16.10
N LEU A 373 1.76 -4.63 -16.90
CA LEU A 373 1.61 -3.26 -17.35
C LEU A 373 1.45 -2.30 -16.16
N ARG A 374 0.58 -2.66 -15.21
CA ARG A 374 0.33 -1.82 -14.04
C ARG A 374 1.54 -1.71 -13.12
N LEU A 375 2.31 -2.80 -12.95
CA LEU A 375 3.59 -2.77 -12.21
C LEU A 375 4.56 -1.76 -12.84
N LEU A 376 4.70 -1.76 -14.15
CA LEU A 376 5.59 -0.82 -14.84
C LEU A 376 5.09 0.62 -14.76
N GLN A 377 3.77 0.86 -14.77
CA GLN A 377 3.18 2.20 -14.61
C GLN A 377 3.40 2.77 -13.21
N LEU A 378 3.36 1.92 -12.19
CA LEU A 378 3.55 2.31 -10.79
C LEU A 378 5.02 2.23 -10.32
N LEU A 379 5.96 1.93 -11.23
CA LEU A 379 7.35 1.67 -10.88
C LEU A 379 7.99 2.83 -10.08
N GLU A 380 7.66 4.05 -10.39
CA GLU A 380 8.17 5.26 -9.71
C GLU A 380 7.86 5.24 -8.21
N GLU A 381 6.71 4.68 -7.81
CA GLU A 381 6.29 4.65 -6.41
C GLU A 381 7.11 3.71 -5.52
N TYR A 382 7.78 2.71 -6.12
CA TYR A 382 8.46 1.67 -5.33
C TYR A 382 9.88 1.34 -5.78
N ILE A 383 10.38 1.93 -6.87
CA ILE A 383 11.73 1.65 -7.39
C ILE A 383 12.82 1.96 -6.37
N GLU A 384 12.64 2.97 -5.54
CA GLU A 384 13.62 3.35 -4.52
C GLU A 384 13.84 2.24 -3.48
N PHE A 385 12.78 1.50 -3.14
CA PHE A 385 12.82 0.41 -2.18
C PHE A 385 13.40 -0.89 -2.73
N LEU A 386 13.60 -1.01 -4.05
CA LEU A 386 14.15 -2.21 -4.67
C LEU A 386 15.68 -2.22 -4.62
N PRO A 387 16.33 -3.28 -4.10
CA PRO A 387 17.78 -3.44 -4.14
C PRO A 387 18.28 -3.58 -5.57
N GLU A 388 19.45 -2.99 -5.87
CA GLU A 388 20.08 -3.06 -7.20
C GLU A 388 20.29 -4.51 -7.66
N ALA A 389 20.78 -5.38 -6.77
CA ALA A 389 20.98 -6.79 -7.08
C ALA A 389 19.69 -7.51 -7.48
N THR A 390 18.56 -7.18 -6.81
CA THR A 390 17.23 -7.75 -7.12
C THR A 390 16.72 -7.23 -8.46
N VAL A 391 16.87 -5.92 -8.71
CA VAL A 391 16.47 -5.32 -9.99
C VAL A 391 17.27 -5.95 -11.14
N ASP A 392 18.58 -6.05 -11.01
CA ASP A 392 19.45 -6.57 -12.06
C ASP A 392 19.19 -8.05 -12.32
N SER A 393 19.19 -8.90 -11.28
CA SER A 393 19.18 -10.36 -11.46
C SER A 393 17.78 -10.96 -11.59
N GLN A 394 16.75 -10.36 -10.93
CA GLN A 394 15.43 -11.00 -10.82
C GLN A 394 14.31 -10.23 -11.56
N ILE A 395 14.36 -8.90 -11.63
CA ILE A 395 13.29 -8.10 -12.25
C ILE A 395 13.58 -7.83 -13.73
N PHE A 396 14.77 -7.32 -14.05
CA PHE A 396 15.10 -6.91 -15.40
C PHE A 396 14.94 -8.01 -16.47
N PRO A 397 15.30 -9.29 -16.23
CA PRO A 397 15.07 -10.35 -17.22
C PRO A 397 13.61 -10.48 -17.64
N HIS A 398 12.68 -10.38 -16.68
CA HIS A 398 11.24 -10.45 -16.96
C HIS A 398 10.73 -9.20 -17.69
N VAL A 399 11.20 -8.02 -17.28
CA VAL A 399 10.83 -6.75 -17.93
C VAL A 399 11.39 -6.69 -19.36
N ALA A 400 12.58 -7.23 -19.61
CA ALA A 400 13.20 -7.26 -20.94
C ALA A 400 12.34 -7.97 -21.98
N HIS A 401 11.56 -8.98 -21.61
CA HIS A 401 10.62 -9.64 -22.53
C HIS A 401 9.54 -8.66 -23.04
N GLY A 402 9.22 -7.63 -22.27
CA GLY A 402 8.26 -6.59 -22.65
C GLY A 402 8.64 -5.79 -23.88
N PHE A 403 9.92 -5.69 -24.24
CA PHE A 403 10.37 -5.03 -25.48
C PHE A 403 9.83 -5.68 -26.75
N LEU A 404 9.50 -6.96 -26.70
CA LEU A 404 9.03 -7.78 -27.83
C LEU A 404 7.57 -8.22 -27.66
N ASP A 405 6.86 -7.74 -26.65
CA ASP A 405 5.46 -8.09 -26.44
C ASP A 405 4.60 -7.69 -27.64
N SER A 406 3.62 -8.51 -27.98
CA SER A 406 2.68 -8.22 -29.08
C SER A 406 1.82 -6.97 -28.79
N ASN A 407 1.56 -6.67 -27.50
CA ASN A 407 0.80 -5.48 -27.09
C ASN A 407 1.70 -4.22 -27.09
N PRO A 408 1.38 -3.20 -27.90
CA PRO A 408 2.17 -1.97 -27.98
C PRO A 408 2.23 -1.20 -26.65
N ALA A 409 1.17 -1.22 -25.84
CA ALA A 409 1.17 -0.54 -24.54
C ALA A 409 2.21 -1.13 -23.59
N ILE A 410 2.42 -2.47 -23.60
CA ILE A 410 3.47 -3.10 -22.80
C ILE A 410 4.84 -2.71 -23.33
N ARG A 411 5.06 -2.73 -24.67
CA ARG A 411 6.34 -2.30 -25.23
C ARG A 411 6.66 -0.85 -24.85
N GLU A 412 5.68 0.03 -24.96
CA GLU A 412 5.83 1.45 -24.63
C GLU A 412 6.19 1.64 -23.16
N GLN A 413 5.40 1.06 -22.25
CA GLN A 413 5.66 1.19 -20.82
C GLN A 413 6.98 0.52 -20.43
N THR A 414 7.38 -0.57 -21.10
CA THR A 414 8.71 -1.18 -20.91
C THR A 414 9.83 -0.21 -21.28
N VAL A 415 9.71 0.50 -22.42
CA VAL A 415 10.70 1.51 -22.81
C VAL A 415 10.73 2.67 -21.83
N LYS A 416 9.57 3.19 -21.41
CA LYS A 416 9.48 4.30 -20.44
C LYS A 416 10.11 3.96 -19.10
N SER A 417 9.85 2.76 -18.58
CA SER A 417 10.37 2.31 -17.27
C SER A 417 11.89 2.10 -17.26
N MET A 418 12.55 2.02 -18.43
CA MET A 418 14.02 1.89 -18.46
C MET A 418 14.74 3.10 -17.89
N VAL A 419 14.14 4.28 -17.90
CA VAL A 419 14.72 5.49 -17.29
C VAL A 419 14.90 5.30 -15.78
N LEU A 420 13.94 4.62 -15.13
CA LEU A 420 13.95 4.35 -13.70
C LEU A 420 14.77 3.10 -13.35
N LEU A 421 14.75 2.06 -14.20
CA LEU A 421 15.45 0.80 -13.96
C LEU A 421 16.96 0.86 -14.24
N ALA A 422 17.37 1.59 -15.28
CA ALA A 422 18.76 1.60 -15.73
C ALA A 422 19.79 2.02 -14.67
N PRO A 423 19.52 3.00 -13.78
CA PRO A 423 20.44 3.34 -12.69
C PRO A 423 20.75 2.17 -11.76
N LYS A 424 19.80 1.25 -11.59
CA LYS A 424 19.91 0.06 -10.73
C LYS A 424 20.42 -1.19 -11.43
N LEU A 425 20.74 -1.12 -12.74
CA LEU A 425 21.30 -2.23 -13.49
C LEU A 425 22.83 -2.28 -13.37
N GLY A 426 23.38 -3.50 -13.35
CA GLY A 426 24.80 -3.74 -13.43
C GLY A 426 25.41 -3.23 -14.75
N GLU A 427 26.72 -2.91 -14.74
CA GLU A 427 27.42 -2.30 -15.87
C GLU A 427 27.28 -3.12 -17.18
N GLY A 428 27.30 -4.45 -17.09
CA GLY A 428 27.15 -5.35 -18.24
C GLY A 428 25.81 -5.19 -18.95
N ARG A 429 24.72 -5.12 -18.20
CA ARG A 429 23.37 -4.94 -18.74
C ARG A 429 23.12 -3.50 -19.18
N ARG A 430 23.50 -2.53 -18.35
CA ARG A 430 23.36 -1.11 -18.67
C ARG A 430 24.16 -0.70 -19.90
N GLY A 431 25.37 -1.23 -20.04
CA GLY A 431 26.25 -0.89 -21.16
C GLY A 431 26.14 -1.78 -22.38
N GLY A 432 25.55 -2.97 -22.29
CA GLY A 432 25.50 -3.99 -23.35
C GLY A 432 24.09 -4.39 -23.76
N GLU A 433 23.35 -5.04 -22.88
CA GLU A 433 22.05 -5.64 -23.18
C GLU A 433 20.96 -4.58 -23.44
N LEU A 434 20.77 -3.63 -22.51
CA LEU A 434 19.75 -2.60 -22.61
C LEU A 434 19.88 -1.74 -23.88
N PRO A 435 21.07 -1.23 -24.25
CA PRO A 435 21.22 -0.49 -25.50
C PRO A 435 20.85 -1.30 -26.73
N ARG A 436 21.14 -2.61 -26.78
CA ARG A 436 20.77 -3.47 -27.92
C ARG A 436 19.25 -3.59 -28.05
N LEU A 437 18.54 -3.78 -26.93
CA LEU A 437 17.07 -3.85 -26.89
C LEU A 437 16.43 -2.53 -27.36
N LEU A 438 16.91 -1.40 -26.83
CA LEU A 438 16.44 -0.09 -27.26
C LEU A 438 16.72 0.19 -28.75
N LEU A 439 17.90 -0.19 -29.26
CA LEU A 439 18.26 -0.05 -30.67
C LEU A 439 17.34 -0.90 -31.57
N LYS A 440 16.94 -2.08 -31.12
CA LYS A 440 15.99 -2.94 -31.83
C LYS A 440 14.63 -2.29 -31.97
N VAL A 441 14.09 -1.72 -30.88
CA VAL A 441 12.82 -0.97 -30.90
C VAL A 441 12.95 0.28 -31.78
N GLN A 442 14.00 1.07 -31.58
CA GLN A 442 14.24 2.32 -32.33
C GLN A 442 14.33 2.11 -33.83
N GLY A 443 14.92 1.00 -34.28
CA GLY A 443 15.11 0.70 -35.71
C GLY A 443 13.99 -0.10 -36.34
N GLY A 444 13.17 -0.86 -35.59
CA GLY A 444 12.27 -1.85 -36.13
C GLY A 444 10.82 -1.83 -35.65
N ASP A 445 10.46 -1.01 -34.65
CA ASP A 445 9.06 -0.98 -34.23
C ASP A 445 8.17 -0.26 -35.26
N ALA A 446 6.98 -0.81 -35.49
CA ALA A 446 6.02 -0.24 -36.43
C ALA A 446 5.50 1.14 -35.97
N LEU A 447 5.43 1.37 -34.67
CA LEU A 447 4.83 2.59 -34.12
C LEU A 447 5.87 3.70 -33.92
N GLY A 448 5.61 4.87 -34.51
CA GLY A 448 6.45 6.06 -34.39
C GLY A 448 6.70 6.48 -32.93
N PRO A 449 5.68 6.55 -32.07
CA PRO A 449 5.87 6.89 -30.65
C PRO A 449 6.85 5.97 -29.93
N LEU A 450 6.82 4.65 -30.19
CA LEU A 450 7.79 3.72 -29.57
C LEU A 450 9.21 3.98 -30.03
N ARG A 451 9.41 4.23 -31.34
CA ARG A 451 10.73 4.58 -31.87
C ARG A 451 11.24 5.91 -31.29
N CYS A 452 10.33 6.88 -31.08
CA CYS A 452 10.61 8.15 -30.42
C CYS A 452 11.09 7.90 -28.97
N ASN A 453 10.30 7.18 -28.16
CA ASN A 453 10.62 6.90 -26.77
C ASN A 453 11.94 6.12 -26.63
N ALA A 454 12.17 5.12 -27.49
CA ALA A 454 13.43 4.39 -27.50
C ALA A 454 14.63 5.29 -27.83
N THR A 455 14.47 6.25 -28.75
CA THR A 455 15.52 7.23 -29.11
C THR A 455 15.83 8.17 -27.93
N LEU A 456 14.80 8.67 -27.23
CA LEU A 456 14.98 9.50 -26.02
C LEU A 456 15.66 8.71 -24.89
N CYS A 457 15.25 7.47 -24.64
CA CYS A 457 15.90 6.59 -23.66
C CYS A 457 17.37 6.36 -23.98
N LEU A 458 17.71 6.10 -25.25
CA LEU A 458 19.10 5.97 -25.67
C LEU A 458 19.91 7.23 -25.36
N GLY A 459 19.38 8.40 -25.65
CA GLY A 459 20.03 9.69 -25.36
C GLY A 459 20.22 9.95 -23.87
N ARG A 460 19.27 9.52 -23.02
CA ARG A 460 19.34 9.70 -21.55
C ARG A 460 20.25 8.70 -20.86
N LEU A 461 20.23 7.43 -21.29
CA LEU A 461 20.85 6.32 -20.55
C LEU A 461 22.25 5.96 -21.04
N THR A 462 22.60 6.31 -22.28
CA THR A 462 23.83 5.81 -22.90
C THR A 462 24.75 6.97 -23.29
N ARG A 463 25.88 7.03 -22.64
CA ARG A 463 26.94 8.01 -22.95
C ARG A 463 28.03 7.43 -23.85
N ARG A 464 27.66 6.54 -24.78
CA ARG A 464 28.64 5.86 -25.64
C ARG A 464 28.62 6.41 -27.05
N ARG A 465 29.81 6.62 -27.61
CA ARG A 465 30.06 7.03 -29.01
C ARG A 465 29.37 6.12 -30.06
N VAL A 466 29.07 4.87 -29.68
CA VAL A 466 28.36 3.87 -30.51
C VAL A 466 26.97 4.29 -30.94
N LEU A 467 26.35 5.28 -30.27
CA LEU A 467 24.99 5.71 -30.57
C LEU A 467 24.89 6.65 -31.78
N ALA A 468 25.96 7.35 -32.17
CA ALA A 468 25.91 8.30 -33.28
C ALA A 468 25.30 7.71 -34.58
N PRO A 469 25.61 6.49 -35.02
CA PRO A 469 24.96 5.90 -36.20
C PRO A 469 23.46 5.62 -35.99
N ALA A 470 23.04 5.26 -34.78
CA ALA A 470 21.63 5.01 -34.48
C ALA A 470 20.82 6.31 -34.46
N LEU A 471 21.36 7.33 -33.81
CA LEU A 471 20.74 8.65 -33.79
C LEU A 471 20.70 9.27 -35.20
N ALA A 472 21.76 9.08 -36.00
CA ALA A 472 21.75 9.51 -37.38
C ALA A 472 20.71 8.80 -38.27
N ARG A 473 20.33 7.56 -37.95
CA ARG A 473 19.17 6.91 -38.57
C ARG A 473 17.86 7.53 -38.11
N ALA A 474 17.73 7.79 -36.82
CA ALA A 474 16.52 8.38 -36.25
C ALA A 474 16.20 9.77 -36.80
N THR A 475 17.21 10.56 -37.27
CA THR A 475 16.97 11.83 -37.96
C THR A 475 16.24 11.68 -39.32
N ARG A 476 16.13 10.45 -39.83
CA ARG A 476 15.42 10.13 -41.09
C ARG A 476 14.10 9.39 -40.85
N ASP A 477 13.66 9.31 -39.60
CA ASP A 477 12.41 8.63 -39.26
C ASP A 477 11.21 9.32 -39.97
N PRO A 478 10.24 8.56 -40.49
CA PRO A 478 9.03 9.15 -41.08
C PRO A 478 8.19 9.93 -40.08
N PHE A 479 8.29 9.63 -38.76
CA PHE A 479 7.54 10.29 -37.69
C PHE A 479 8.28 11.54 -37.18
N PRO A 480 7.73 12.76 -37.32
CA PRO A 480 8.42 13.99 -36.93
C PRO A 480 8.90 14.05 -35.47
N PRO A 481 8.13 13.58 -34.46
CA PRO A 481 8.61 13.53 -33.08
C PRO A 481 9.83 12.62 -32.89
N ALA A 482 9.95 11.54 -33.65
CA ALA A 482 11.13 10.68 -33.57
C ALA A 482 12.39 11.37 -34.12
N ARG A 483 12.24 12.22 -35.18
CA ARG A 483 13.34 13.05 -35.68
C ARG A 483 13.74 14.12 -34.65
N ALA A 484 12.75 14.77 -34.01
CA ALA A 484 13.01 15.69 -32.91
C ALA A 484 13.73 15.02 -31.73
N ALA A 485 13.29 13.82 -31.35
CA ALA A 485 13.94 13.01 -30.33
C ALA A 485 15.41 12.67 -30.67
N ALA A 486 15.72 12.44 -31.92
CA ALA A 486 17.10 12.22 -32.38
C ALA A 486 17.96 13.47 -32.16
N VAL A 487 17.44 14.65 -32.47
CA VAL A 487 18.13 15.94 -32.22
C VAL A 487 18.35 16.14 -30.74
N ALA A 488 17.31 15.92 -29.91
CA ALA A 488 17.40 16.03 -28.45
C ALA A 488 18.42 15.03 -27.87
N ALA A 489 18.45 13.79 -28.38
CA ALA A 489 19.40 12.77 -27.94
C ALA A 489 20.85 13.14 -28.31
N PHE A 490 21.09 13.72 -29.51
CA PHE A 490 22.40 14.26 -29.85
C PHE A 490 22.81 15.40 -28.92
N ALA A 491 21.90 16.33 -28.63
CA ALA A 491 22.16 17.43 -27.70
C ALA A 491 22.46 16.91 -26.27
N ALA A 492 21.69 15.94 -25.77
CA ALA A 492 21.90 15.34 -24.46
C ALA A 492 23.24 14.59 -24.33
N THR A 493 23.76 14.08 -25.43
CA THR A 493 25.05 13.36 -25.49
C THR A 493 26.21 14.24 -26.01
N HIS A 494 26.02 15.57 -26.03
CA HIS A 494 26.95 16.57 -26.56
C HIS A 494 28.41 16.35 -26.11
N GLY A 495 28.66 16.20 -24.81
CA GLY A 495 29.99 16.00 -24.26
C GLY A 495 30.63 14.62 -24.52
N CYS A 496 29.93 13.71 -25.23
CA CYS A 496 30.43 12.37 -25.51
C CYS A 496 31.18 12.26 -26.85
N TYR A 497 31.14 13.27 -27.69
CA TYR A 497 31.73 13.28 -29.03
C TYR A 497 33.02 14.06 -29.07
N SER A 498 34.04 13.50 -29.71
CA SER A 498 35.28 14.20 -30.03
C SER A 498 35.05 15.19 -31.19
N PRO A 499 35.85 16.28 -31.33
CA PRO A 499 35.71 17.25 -32.42
C PRO A 499 35.62 16.61 -33.84
N PRO A 500 36.45 15.61 -34.20
CA PRO A 500 36.29 14.93 -35.49
C PRO A 500 34.96 14.16 -35.63
N GLU A 501 34.43 13.60 -34.54
CA GLU A 501 33.14 12.91 -34.55
C GLU A 501 31.97 13.90 -34.69
N VAL A 502 32.06 15.06 -34.02
CA VAL A 502 31.07 16.13 -34.18
C VAL A 502 31.00 16.57 -35.63
N ALA A 503 32.15 16.89 -36.22
CA ALA A 503 32.20 17.36 -37.61
C ALA A 503 31.78 16.29 -38.64
N GLY A 504 32.23 15.02 -38.45
CA GLY A 504 32.00 13.97 -39.45
C GLY A 504 30.76 13.13 -39.25
N ARG A 505 30.18 13.04 -38.03
CA ARG A 505 29.07 12.11 -37.72
C ARG A 505 27.83 12.76 -37.14
N VAL A 506 27.99 13.91 -36.42
CA VAL A 506 26.87 14.55 -35.74
C VAL A 506 26.30 15.70 -36.59
N LEU A 507 27.15 16.62 -37.04
CA LEU A 507 26.68 17.77 -37.83
C LEU A 507 26.01 17.41 -39.17
N PRO A 508 26.50 16.47 -39.97
CA PRO A 508 25.86 16.17 -41.26
C PRO A 508 24.38 15.75 -41.15
N PRO A 509 23.96 14.81 -40.27
CA PRO A 509 22.57 14.48 -40.12
C PRO A 509 21.74 15.60 -39.51
N LEU A 510 22.31 16.44 -38.61
CA LEU A 510 21.61 17.63 -38.09
C LEU A 510 21.42 18.71 -39.14
N CYS A 511 22.41 18.97 -40.01
CA CYS A 511 22.30 19.92 -41.13
C CYS A 511 21.21 19.48 -42.10
N ALA A 512 21.01 18.18 -42.35
CA ALA A 512 19.92 17.73 -43.20
C ALA A 512 18.53 18.08 -42.65
N LEU A 513 18.39 18.18 -41.31
CA LEU A 513 17.11 18.56 -40.68
C LEU A 513 16.80 20.07 -40.69
N THR A 514 17.72 20.92 -41.13
CA THR A 514 17.48 22.37 -41.29
C THR A 514 16.42 22.70 -42.38
N VAL A 515 16.18 21.76 -43.28
CA VAL A 515 15.15 21.80 -44.30
C VAL A 515 14.00 20.82 -44.07
N ASP A 516 13.85 20.31 -42.84
CA ASP A 516 12.77 19.40 -42.48
C ASP A 516 11.40 20.01 -42.74
N PRO A 517 10.39 19.25 -43.23
CA PRO A 517 9.03 19.75 -43.41
C PRO A 517 8.40 20.32 -42.13
N HIS A 518 8.70 19.70 -40.94
CA HIS A 518 8.13 20.12 -39.70
C HIS A 518 8.91 21.26 -39.03
N PRO A 519 8.26 22.41 -38.69
CA PRO A 519 8.96 23.58 -38.18
C PRO A 519 9.68 23.35 -36.85
N GLY A 520 9.08 22.62 -35.89
CA GLY A 520 9.70 22.32 -34.62
C GLY A 520 10.99 21.52 -34.73
N VAL A 521 11.05 20.56 -35.69
CA VAL A 521 12.29 19.78 -35.96
C VAL A 521 13.38 20.72 -36.52
N ARG A 522 13.03 21.63 -37.46
CA ARG A 522 13.99 22.62 -38.01
C ARG A 522 14.59 23.48 -36.90
N GLN A 523 13.72 24.03 -36.03
CA GLN A 523 14.14 24.92 -34.97
C GLN A 523 15.10 24.22 -33.97
N GLN A 524 14.75 22.98 -33.55
CA GLN A 524 15.63 22.21 -32.71
C GLN A 524 16.95 21.85 -33.38
N ALA A 525 16.94 21.50 -34.66
CA ALA A 525 18.15 21.24 -35.42
C ALA A 525 19.07 22.47 -35.44
N PHE A 526 18.55 23.67 -35.72
CA PHE A 526 19.35 24.88 -35.67
C PHE A 526 19.93 25.16 -34.27
N ARG A 527 19.19 24.93 -33.19
CA ARG A 527 19.68 25.08 -31.82
C ARG A 527 20.85 24.12 -31.55
N ALA A 528 20.67 22.83 -31.89
CA ALA A 528 21.69 21.82 -31.70
C ALA A 528 22.96 22.09 -32.53
N ILE A 529 22.82 22.49 -33.79
CA ILE A 529 23.95 22.82 -34.67
C ILE A 529 24.77 23.96 -34.07
N ARG A 530 24.15 25.05 -33.60
CA ARG A 530 24.87 26.15 -32.95
C ARG A 530 25.68 25.68 -31.78
N SER A 531 25.08 24.91 -30.88
CA SER A 531 25.76 24.38 -29.70
C SER A 531 26.97 23.48 -30.07
N PHE A 532 26.86 22.64 -31.11
CA PHE A 532 27.96 21.82 -31.57
C PHE A 532 29.06 22.62 -32.29
N LEU A 533 28.70 23.71 -32.98
CA LEU A 533 29.70 24.63 -33.59
C LEU A 533 30.49 25.36 -32.50
N GLU A 534 29.80 25.90 -31.48
CA GLU A 534 30.45 26.53 -30.30
C GLU A 534 31.43 25.56 -29.62
N GLN A 535 31.11 24.27 -29.55
CA GLN A 535 32.00 23.24 -29.00
C GLN A 535 33.28 23.07 -29.89
N LEU A 536 33.11 23.07 -31.23
CA LEU A 536 34.23 22.93 -32.14
C LEU A 536 35.13 24.19 -32.11
N GLU A 537 34.54 25.35 -32.04
CA GLU A 537 35.28 26.62 -31.93
C GLU A 537 36.10 26.65 -30.64
N ALA A 538 35.51 26.34 -29.48
CA ALA A 538 36.20 26.27 -28.21
C ALA A 538 37.35 25.24 -28.19
N ALA A 539 37.14 24.09 -28.87
CA ALA A 539 38.16 23.07 -28.99
C ALA A 539 39.33 23.50 -29.90
N ALA A 540 39.06 24.29 -30.95
CA ALA A 540 40.07 24.84 -31.84
C ALA A 540 40.91 25.92 -31.13
N GLU A 541 40.26 26.80 -30.35
CA GLU A 541 40.95 27.83 -29.55
C GLU A 541 41.86 27.21 -28.47
N ALA A 542 41.37 26.18 -27.77
CA ALA A 542 42.17 25.46 -26.77
C ALA A 542 43.36 24.71 -27.39
N GLY A 543 43.24 24.18 -28.60
CA GLY A 543 44.32 23.56 -29.37
C GLY A 543 45.37 24.56 -29.89
N GLY A 544 44.90 25.74 -30.33
CA GLY A 544 45.79 26.81 -30.78
C GLY A 544 46.64 27.45 -29.66
N ALA A 545 46.11 27.45 -28.43
CA ALA A 545 46.87 27.92 -27.25
C ALA A 545 48.04 27.00 -26.86
N GLN A 546 47.96 25.70 -27.20
CA GLN A 546 49.04 24.74 -26.92
C GLN A 546 50.13 24.72 -28.01
N GLU A 547 49.87 25.18 -29.23
CA GLU A 547 50.88 25.30 -30.29
C GLU A 547 51.71 26.60 -30.21
N GLY A 548 51.15 27.63 -29.51
CA GLY A 548 51.85 28.93 -29.32
C GLY A 548 52.94 28.89 -28.25
N ASP A 549 52.99 27.92 -27.34
CA ASP A 549 53.89 27.87 -26.20
C ASP A 549 55.05 26.82 -26.32
N ALA A 550 55.15 26.18 -27.49
CA ALA A 550 56.19 25.15 -27.73
C ALA A 550 57.53 25.66 -28.21
N SER A 551 57.83 26.99 -28.11
CA SER A 551 59.09 27.61 -28.49
C SER A 551 59.79 28.31 -27.33
N SER A 552 60.03 27.64 -26.24
CA SER A 552 61.21 27.87 -25.36
C SER A 552 61.28 26.94 -24.15
N THR A 553 62.48 26.30 -24.04
CA THR A 553 63.10 25.68 -22.86
C THR A 553 62.63 24.30 -22.37
N ALA A 554 63.58 23.38 -22.52
CA ALA A 554 63.63 22.03 -21.98
C ALA A 554 63.97 21.98 -20.46
N PRO A 555 64.14 20.79 -19.82
CA PRO A 555 63.21 20.31 -18.77
C PRO A 555 63.86 20.30 -17.39
N THR A 556 63.06 20.28 -16.37
CA THR A 556 63.47 19.72 -15.06
C THR A 556 62.33 18.91 -14.43
N ALA A 557 62.70 17.72 -14.03
CA ALA A 557 61.87 16.73 -13.37
C ALA A 557 61.36 17.14 -12.00
N GLY A 558 60.15 16.80 -11.64
CA GLY A 558 59.63 16.89 -10.29
C GLY A 558 58.17 16.38 -10.21
N GLY A 559 58.01 15.25 -9.57
CA GLY A 559 56.69 14.60 -9.41
C GLY A 559 55.68 15.36 -8.57
N GLY A 560 54.39 15.12 -8.85
CA GLY A 560 53.29 15.64 -8.08
C GLY A 560 51.97 15.07 -8.57
N THR A 561 51.52 14.04 -7.90
CA THR A 561 50.17 13.47 -7.99
C THR A 561 49.11 14.50 -7.59
N GLY A 562 48.16 14.76 -8.44
CA GLY A 562 46.96 15.54 -8.04
C GLY A 562 46.32 16.27 -9.22
N GLY A 563 45.27 15.71 -9.82
CA GLY A 563 44.57 16.43 -10.86
C GLY A 563 43.41 15.68 -11.57
N LEU A 564 42.70 14.78 -10.89
CA LEU A 564 41.52 14.08 -11.46
C LEU A 564 40.15 14.58 -10.88
N GLY A 565 40.18 15.54 -9.97
CA GLY A 565 38.94 16.04 -9.30
C GLY A 565 38.22 17.20 -10.00
N ALA A 566 38.90 17.92 -10.91
CA ALA A 566 38.33 19.15 -11.49
C ALA A 566 37.50 18.93 -12.78
N ALA A 567 37.71 17.82 -13.49
CA ALA A 567 37.01 17.55 -14.76
C ALA A 567 35.58 17.02 -14.58
N VAL A 568 35.23 16.44 -13.41
CA VAL A 568 33.91 15.87 -13.14
C VAL A 568 32.91 16.93 -12.70
N SER A 569 33.37 17.99 -12.05
CA SER A 569 32.53 19.11 -11.59
C SER A 569 31.96 19.93 -12.73
N TRP A 570 32.64 20.02 -13.85
CA TRP A 570 32.19 20.79 -15.02
C TRP A 570 31.04 20.11 -15.79
N ALA A 571 31.04 18.80 -15.85
CA ALA A 571 30.02 18.04 -16.55
C ALA A 571 28.65 18.08 -15.86
N VAL A 572 28.60 18.19 -14.53
CA VAL A 572 27.34 18.24 -13.76
C VAL A 572 26.77 19.67 -13.74
N THR A 573 27.64 20.69 -13.65
CA THR A 573 27.16 22.09 -13.62
C THR A 573 26.76 22.62 -15.00
N GLY A 574 27.36 22.09 -16.08
CA GLY A 574 27.04 22.48 -17.46
C GLY A 574 25.66 22.01 -17.93
N VAL A 575 25.20 20.83 -17.48
CA VAL A 575 23.90 20.27 -17.91
C VAL A 575 22.73 20.98 -17.21
N THR A 576 22.88 21.31 -15.92
CA THR A 576 21.84 22.05 -15.17
C THR A 576 21.74 23.52 -15.57
N SER A 577 22.83 24.15 -16.04
CA SER A 577 22.78 25.53 -16.50
C SER A 577 22.30 25.69 -17.94
N LEU A 578 22.45 24.65 -18.78
CA LEU A 578 21.92 24.68 -20.15
C LEU A 578 20.41 24.46 -20.19
N THR A 579 19.88 23.59 -19.33
CA THR A 579 18.43 23.41 -19.15
C THR A 579 17.78 24.66 -18.56
N ALA A 580 18.42 25.33 -17.59
CA ALA A 580 17.92 26.56 -17.00
C ALA A 580 18.00 27.79 -17.95
N ARG A 581 18.95 27.82 -18.91
CA ARG A 581 19.06 28.91 -19.91
C ARG A 581 18.17 28.68 -21.14
N LEU A 582 17.76 27.47 -21.40
CA LEU A 582 16.77 27.17 -22.45
C LEU A 582 15.33 27.46 -22.01
N MET A 583 15.10 27.68 -20.69
CA MET A 583 13.80 27.93 -20.10
C MET A 583 13.59 29.32 -19.50
N GLY A 584 14.54 30.23 -19.57
CA GLY A 584 14.46 31.56 -18.96
C GLY A 584 14.60 32.70 -19.96
N GLY A 585 13.49 33.28 -20.40
CA GLY A 585 13.44 34.61 -21.01
C GLY A 585 13.48 35.69 -19.93
N GLU A 586 14.39 36.58 -20.08
CA GLU A 586 14.58 37.98 -19.67
C GLU A 586 13.74 38.61 -18.53
N GLY A 587 14.43 39.28 -17.62
CA GLY A 587 13.88 40.33 -16.78
C GLY A 587 14.68 40.67 -15.52
N GLY A 588 15.50 41.65 -15.64
CA GLY A 588 16.60 42.17 -14.86
C GLY A 588 16.42 42.69 -13.46
N THR A 589 17.58 42.91 -12.90
CA THR A 589 18.06 43.79 -11.83
C THR A 589 17.93 43.43 -10.37
N ALA A 590 19.06 43.10 -9.82
CA ALA A 590 19.44 43.20 -8.36
C ALA A 590 19.93 44.64 -8.07
N PRO A 591 20.36 45.09 -6.88
CA PRO A 591 20.51 44.42 -5.57
C PRO A 591 20.19 45.28 -4.32
N HIS A 592 20.15 44.78 -3.12
CA HIS A 592 20.91 45.19 -1.91
C HIS A 592 20.25 44.76 -0.59
N HIS A 593 20.98 44.06 0.22
CA HIS A 593 20.81 43.84 1.65
C HIS A 593 21.41 45.02 2.47
N PRO A 594 21.35 45.16 3.80
CA PRO A 594 20.75 44.36 4.88
C PRO A 594 20.20 45.18 6.10
N PRO A 595 20.18 44.65 7.34
CA PRO A 595 19.03 44.47 8.24
C PRO A 595 19.12 45.36 9.53
N PRO A 596 18.66 45.04 10.74
CA PRO A 596 17.31 44.78 11.26
C PRO A 596 16.91 45.80 12.38
N THR A 597 15.69 45.74 12.95
CA THR A 597 15.38 45.89 14.38
C THR A 597 13.88 46.09 14.70
N GLN A 598 13.42 45.24 15.58
CA GLN A 598 12.48 45.36 16.71
C GLN A 598 11.26 46.25 16.74
N GLY A 599 10.08 45.61 16.86
CA GLY A 599 9.22 45.61 18.05
C GLY A 599 8.11 46.70 18.17
N PRO A 600 7.10 46.39 18.96
CA PRO A 600 5.67 46.53 18.66
C PRO A 600 4.98 47.67 19.46
N PRO A 601 3.70 47.77 19.76
CA PRO A 601 2.43 47.22 19.30
C PRO A 601 1.29 48.26 19.13
N GLN A 602 0.08 47.81 18.80
CA GLN A 602 -1.25 48.25 19.29
C GLN A 602 -2.32 48.39 18.20
N THR A 603 -3.37 47.66 18.41
CA THR A 603 -4.77 47.70 17.98
C THR A 603 -5.46 49.06 18.34
N PRO A 604 -6.76 49.37 18.05
CA PRO A 604 -7.84 48.61 17.40
C PRO A 604 -8.89 49.46 16.58
N ALA A 605 -9.99 48.80 16.16
CA ALA A 605 -11.35 49.33 15.86
C ALA A 605 -11.55 49.88 14.44
N GLU A 606 -12.58 49.68 13.67
CA GLU A 606 -13.98 49.32 13.80
C GLU A 606 -14.58 49.09 12.40
N SER A 607 -15.52 48.17 12.30
CA SER A 607 -16.47 48.02 11.18
C SER A 607 -17.47 49.20 11.17
N PRO A 608 -18.38 49.46 10.17
CA PRO A 608 -19.29 48.45 9.60
C PRO A 608 -19.85 48.71 8.15
N THR A 609 -20.65 47.76 7.70
CA THR A 609 -21.88 47.83 6.89
C THR A 609 -21.84 47.58 5.38
N ALA A 610 -22.54 46.52 5.02
CA ALA A 610 -23.15 46.18 3.72
C ALA A 610 -24.54 46.84 3.61
N PRO A 611 -25.42 46.58 2.60
CA PRO A 611 -25.40 46.18 1.19
C PRO A 611 -26.29 47.10 0.29
N PRO A 612 -26.95 46.84 -0.85
CA PRO A 612 -27.36 45.62 -1.56
C PRO A 612 -27.51 45.70 -3.14
N LYS A 613 -27.68 44.50 -3.76
CA LYS A 613 -28.54 44.09 -4.90
C LYS A 613 -28.32 44.55 -6.37
N GLU A 614 -28.03 43.57 -7.22
CA GLU A 614 -28.62 43.00 -8.48
C GLU A 614 -29.52 43.91 -9.40
N PRO A 615 -29.78 43.55 -10.70
CA PRO A 615 -29.45 42.39 -11.54
C PRO A 615 -29.13 42.76 -13.04
N PRO A 616 -29.08 41.79 -13.99
CA PRO A 616 -28.34 41.84 -15.24
C PRO A 616 -29.14 42.38 -16.43
N PRO A 617 -28.55 42.60 -17.63
CA PRO A 617 -28.89 41.76 -18.76
C PRO A 617 -27.85 41.55 -19.89
N GLU A 618 -28.04 40.44 -20.55
CA GLU A 618 -28.02 40.16 -22.01
C GLU A 618 -26.71 40.06 -22.79
N GLU A 619 -26.72 39.00 -23.51
CA GLU A 619 -25.83 38.37 -24.47
C GLU A 619 -25.40 39.25 -25.64
N ASN A 620 -24.15 39.03 -26.13
CA ASN A 620 -23.83 38.96 -27.55
C ASN A 620 -22.56 38.14 -27.80
N PRO A 621 -22.41 37.56 -29.02
CA PRO A 621 -21.59 36.36 -29.23
C PRO A 621 -20.09 36.64 -29.43
N PRO A 622 -19.23 35.60 -29.34
CA PRO A 622 -17.81 35.77 -29.19
C PRO A 622 -17.07 36.01 -30.52
N GLU A 623 -16.16 36.97 -30.50
CA GLU A 623 -15.07 37.09 -31.46
C GLU A 623 -13.97 36.06 -31.11
N GLU A 624 -13.47 35.38 -32.13
CA GLU A 624 -12.33 34.45 -32.02
C GLU A 624 -11.05 35.18 -31.56
N PRO A 625 -10.34 34.70 -30.56
CA PRO A 625 -9.01 35.22 -30.28
C PRO A 625 -7.94 34.55 -31.16
N PRO A 626 -6.84 35.25 -31.44
CA PRO A 626 -5.79 34.79 -32.33
C PRO A 626 -4.99 33.63 -31.66
N LEU A 627 -4.53 32.73 -32.54
CA LEU A 627 -3.66 31.62 -32.23
C LEU A 627 -2.34 32.11 -31.56
N GLU A 628 -2.22 32.00 -30.28
CA GLU A 628 -0.93 32.07 -29.60
C GLU A 628 -0.27 30.69 -29.62
N ASP A 629 0.94 30.66 -30.16
CA ASP A 629 1.84 29.52 -30.20
C ASP A 629 2.18 29.07 -28.79
N ALA A 630 1.62 27.94 -28.35
CA ALA A 630 2.01 27.27 -27.12
C ALA A 630 3.17 26.29 -27.40
N ASP A 631 4.39 26.82 -27.40
CA ASP A 631 5.63 26.03 -27.30
C ASP A 631 5.82 25.58 -25.84
N GLY A 632 5.20 24.46 -25.47
CA GLY A 632 5.43 23.79 -24.19
C GLY A 632 5.74 22.31 -24.40
N TRP A 633 7.01 21.98 -24.61
CA TRP A 633 7.53 20.62 -24.56
C TRP A 633 8.24 20.37 -23.21
N ASP A 634 7.64 20.82 -22.12
CA ASP A 634 8.19 20.65 -20.80
C ASP A 634 7.51 19.51 -20.07
N ASP A 635 8.35 18.57 -19.65
CA ASP A 635 8.24 17.57 -18.57
C ASP A 635 6.98 16.72 -18.46
N ASP A 636 6.04 16.80 -19.37
CA ASP A 636 4.89 15.93 -19.36
C ASP A 636 5.15 14.70 -20.27
N TRP A 637 5.63 13.62 -19.65
CA TRP A 637 5.42 12.27 -20.14
C TRP A 637 3.94 11.89 -20.00
N GLY A 638 3.08 12.92 -19.98
CA GLY A 638 1.64 12.85 -19.90
C GLY A 638 1.10 11.86 -20.92
N SER A 639 0.28 11.05 -20.41
CA SER A 639 -0.61 10.09 -20.99
C SER A 639 -0.94 10.36 -22.46
N LEU A 640 -0.50 9.47 -23.34
CA LEU A 640 -1.02 9.35 -24.72
C LEU A 640 -2.46 8.78 -24.72
N GLU A 641 -3.18 8.84 -23.60
CA GLU A 641 -4.55 8.36 -23.47
C GLU A 641 -5.57 9.25 -24.20
N ASP A 642 -5.20 10.51 -24.56
CA ASP A 642 -6.07 11.46 -25.25
C ASP A 642 -5.93 11.48 -26.77
N MET A 643 -5.12 10.59 -27.37
CA MET A 643 -5.11 10.45 -28.81
C MET A 643 -6.07 9.35 -29.26
N GLU A 644 -7.32 9.69 -29.44
CA GLU A 644 -8.26 8.90 -30.23
C GLU A 644 -7.67 8.61 -31.61
N LEU A 645 -7.59 7.33 -31.95
CA LEU A 645 -7.26 6.87 -33.29
C LEU A 645 -8.31 7.41 -34.25
N PRO A 646 -7.95 8.06 -35.37
CA PRO A 646 -8.91 8.47 -36.38
C PRO A 646 -9.62 7.23 -36.91
N GLN A 647 -10.91 7.19 -36.70
CA GLN A 647 -11.79 6.19 -37.30
C GLN A 647 -11.77 6.38 -38.80
N SER A 648 -11.56 5.32 -39.54
CA SER A 648 -11.65 5.28 -41.01
C SER A 648 -13.05 5.74 -41.46
N PRO A 649 -13.17 6.51 -42.54
CA PRO A 649 -14.47 6.97 -43.04
C PRO A 649 -15.31 5.77 -43.52
N PRO A 650 -16.63 5.81 -43.32
CA PRO A 650 -17.53 4.77 -43.79
C PRO A 650 -17.60 4.75 -45.32
N THR A 651 -17.33 3.58 -45.87
CA THR A 651 -17.61 3.26 -47.27
C THR A 651 -19.12 3.25 -47.49
N SER A 652 -19.59 4.08 -48.32
CA SER A 652 -20.94 4.10 -48.87
C SER A 652 -21.25 2.82 -49.64
N SER A 653 -22.35 2.17 -49.33
CA SER A 653 -22.99 1.13 -50.15
C SER A 653 -24.44 1.43 -50.37
N PRO A 654 -25.05 1.03 -51.50
CA PRO A 654 -26.23 1.65 -52.05
C PRO A 654 -27.54 1.06 -51.49
N GLU A 655 -28.60 1.84 -51.72
CA GLU A 655 -30.01 1.58 -51.48
C GLU A 655 -30.51 0.23 -51.92
N GLU A 656 -31.31 -0.45 -51.07
CA GLU A 656 -32.37 -1.38 -51.49
C GLU A 656 -33.58 -1.27 -50.56
N VAL A 657 -34.64 -0.76 -51.10
CA VAL A 657 -36.07 -1.13 -51.17
C VAL A 657 -36.71 -1.80 -49.94
N GLU A 658 -37.71 -1.11 -49.39
CA GLU A 658 -38.72 -1.56 -48.44
C GLU A 658 -39.57 -2.71 -48.96
N THR A 659 -39.88 -3.67 -48.08
CA THR A 659 -41.11 -4.45 -48.13
C THR A 659 -41.63 -4.79 -46.69
N PRO A 660 -42.95 -4.87 -46.49
CA PRO A 660 -43.62 -4.73 -45.20
C PRO A 660 -43.78 -6.06 -44.40
N PRO A 661 -44.28 -6.02 -43.12
CA PRO A 661 -44.16 -7.09 -42.15
C PRO A 661 -45.26 -8.16 -42.25
N GLN A 662 -44.89 -9.39 -41.89
CA GLN A 662 -45.85 -10.49 -41.65
C GLN A 662 -45.83 -10.96 -40.18
N PRO A 663 -46.92 -11.58 -39.70
CA PRO A 663 -47.22 -11.75 -38.29
C PRO A 663 -46.68 -13.03 -37.66
N PRO A 664 -46.79 -13.21 -36.30
CA PRO A 664 -46.08 -14.24 -35.56
C PRO A 664 -46.75 -15.60 -35.59
N GLY A 665 -45.96 -16.65 -35.69
CA GLY A 665 -46.36 -18.04 -35.57
C GLY A 665 -45.74 -18.74 -34.34
N PRO A 666 -46.24 -19.90 -33.91
CA PRO A 666 -46.25 -20.31 -32.51
C PRO A 666 -45.02 -21.06 -32.02
N THR A 667 -44.79 -21.01 -30.72
CA THR A 667 -43.85 -21.77 -29.89
C THR A 667 -43.88 -23.29 -30.11
N PRO A 668 -42.72 -23.96 -30.07
CA PRO A 668 -42.65 -25.38 -29.80
C PRO A 668 -42.10 -25.72 -28.41
N THR A 669 -42.75 -26.69 -27.88
CA THR A 669 -42.69 -27.45 -26.64
C THR A 669 -41.36 -28.18 -26.43
N GLU A 670 -40.94 -28.28 -25.17
CA GLU A 670 -39.83 -29.12 -24.67
C GLU A 670 -40.04 -30.60 -24.95
N PRO A 671 -38.98 -31.39 -25.11
CA PRO A 671 -38.98 -32.83 -24.84
C PRO A 671 -38.15 -33.24 -23.62
N PRO A 672 -38.47 -34.42 -23.02
CA PRO A 672 -38.00 -34.82 -21.69
C PRO A 672 -36.61 -35.53 -21.68
N PRO A 673 -36.06 -35.84 -20.49
CA PRO A 673 -34.66 -36.27 -20.32
C PRO A 673 -34.47 -37.76 -20.56
N SER A 674 -33.33 -38.13 -21.11
CA SER A 674 -32.87 -39.51 -21.33
C SER A 674 -31.74 -39.89 -20.37
N ALA A 675 -31.78 -41.15 -19.94
CA ALA A 675 -30.99 -41.84 -18.97
C ALA A 675 -29.53 -42.15 -19.44
N PRO A 676 -28.62 -42.59 -18.50
CA PRO A 676 -27.19 -42.73 -18.75
C PRO A 676 -26.79 -44.10 -19.33
N PRO A 677 -25.62 -44.21 -19.98
CA PRO A 677 -25.03 -45.47 -20.40
C PRO A 677 -23.96 -46.02 -19.44
N PRO A 678 -23.62 -47.31 -19.53
CA PRO A 678 -22.85 -48.04 -18.52
C PRO A 678 -21.34 -48.05 -18.72
N ALA A 679 -20.69 -48.52 -17.68
CA ALA A 679 -19.24 -48.70 -17.51
C ALA A 679 -18.61 -49.85 -18.35
N GLY A 680 -17.33 -49.74 -18.60
CA GLY A 680 -16.43 -50.77 -19.05
C GLY A 680 -15.20 -50.11 -19.69
N GLY A 681 -14.06 -50.17 -19.18
CA GLY A 681 -13.18 -51.29 -18.91
C GLY A 681 -11.91 -51.14 -19.75
N GLY A 682 -10.76 -51.07 -19.12
CA GLY A 682 -9.51 -51.70 -19.62
C GLY A 682 -8.47 -50.82 -20.31
N ASP A 683 -7.41 -50.65 -19.64
CA ASP A 683 -6.01 -51.06 -19.85
C ASP A 683 -5.01 -50.15 -20.55
N GLU A 684 -4.01 -49.88 -19.73
CA GLU A 684 -2.56 -49.95 -19.91
C GLU A 684 -1.84 -49.28 -21.10
N GLY A 685 -0.80 -48.55 -20.72
CA GLY A 685 0.49 -48.72 -21.37
C GLY A 685 1.12 -47.50 -22.03
N GLY A 686 2.25 -47.07 -21.49
CA GLY A 686 3.29 -46.58 -22.40
C GLY A 686 4.03 -45.30 -22.01
N TRP A 687 5.08 -45.45 -21.30
CA TRP A 687 6.21 -44.52 -21.13
C TRP A 687 6.87 -44.13 -22.47
N GLY A 688 7.20 -42.86 -22.63
CA GLY A 688 8.04 -42.36 -23.71
C GLY A 688 8.84 -41.16 -23.25
N VAL A 689 10.06 -41.43 -22.85
CA VAL A 689 11.14 -40.49 -22.47
C VAL A 689 11.78 -39.90 -23.73
N GLY A 690 12.17 -38.60 -23.64
CA GLY A 690 13.39 -38.11 -24.30
C GLY A 690 13.19 -37.17 -25.48
N GLY A 691 13.74 -35.97 -25.34
CA GLY A 691 13.93 -35.00 -26.40
C GLY A 691 14.75 -33.82 -25.92
N GLU A 692 16.06 -33.94 -25.99
CA GLU A 692 17.09 -32.97 -25.66
C GLU A 692 16.89 -31.61 -26.31
N TRP A 693 17.20 -30.56 -25.54
CA TRP A 693 17.40 -29.19 -26.02
C TRP A 693 18.79 -29.07 -26.64
N GLY A 694 18.83 -28.97 -27.94
CA GLY A 694 20.03 -28.65 -28.72
C GLY A 694 20.35 -27.14 -28.66
N THR A 695 21.60 -26.94 -28.46
CA THR A 695 22.45 -25.75 -28.38
C THR A 695 22.28 -24.71 -29.51
N GLU A 696 22.54 -23.46 -29.07
CA GLU A 696 23.10 -22.29 -29.75
C GLU A 696 23.44 -22.41 -31.23
N ASP A 697 23.24 -21.28 -31.94
CA ASP A 697 23.64 -20.93 -33.32
C ASP A 697 22.54 -20.97 -34.39
N ALA A 698 21.66 -19.95 -34.40
CA ALA A 698 20.88 -19.59 -35.58
C ALA A 698 20.45 -18.10 -35.57
N TRP A 699 21.40 -17.18 -35.55
CA TRP A 699 21.14 -15.73 -35.69
C TRP A 699 21.88 -15.06 -36.86
N GLU A 700 22.28 -15.81 -37.85
CA GLU A 700 22.74 -15.23 -39.12
C GLU A 700 21.83 -15.68 -40.28
N ALA A 701 21.43 -14.68 -41.07
CA ALA A 701 20.79 -14.76 -42.39
C ALA A 701 19.25 -14.91 -42.43
N LEU A 702 18.56 -13.79 -42.59
CA LEU A 702 17.41 -13.70 -43.49
C LEU A 702 17.60 -12.50 -44.42
N PRO A 703 17.39 -12.69 -45.73
CA PRO A 703 17.67 -11.69 -46.74
C PRO A 703 16.55 -10.69 -46.91
N SER A 704 16.93 -9.44 -47.20
CA SER A 704 16.09 -8.38 -47.71
C SER A 704 15.39 -8.79 -49.02
N GLN A 705 14.05 -8.76 -49.02
CA GLN A 705 13.29 -8.61 -50.26
C GLN A 705 12.15 -7.61 -50.03
N HIS A 706 12.22 -6.56 -50.82
CA HIS A 706 11.26 -5.53 -51.28
C HIS A 706 10.33 -4.84 -50.29
#